data_89a6472b3262aa00fde3184b41a0f300
#
_entry.id   89a6472b3262aa00fde3184b41a0f300
#
_cell.length_a   1.000
_cell.length_b   1.000
_cell.length_c   1.000
_cell.angle_alpha   90.00
_cell.angle_beta   90.00
_cell.angle_gamma   90.00
#
_symmetry.space_group_name_H-M   'P 1'
#
loop_
_entity.id
_entity.type
_entity.pdbx_description
1 polymer ?
#
loop_
_entity_poly.entity_id
_entity_poly.type
_entity_poly.pdbx_seq_one_letter_code
_entity_poly.pdbx_strand_id
1 'polypeptide(L)'
;MERYTPQAQEALGLAVEVAEGLNHGYVGTEHLLIGLLQEGTGVAARVLEENGVEESKVVELVSQLISPNTSVQMAENAAYTPRARRVIENSYREAVRFKAAQIGTEHILIAILREGDCVASRLLNTMGISVQKLYIDLLAAMGEDAPSIKDEMQRGNSGKRGSSTPALDSYSRNLTQMALDGKLDPVIGREHEIQRVIQILSRRTKNNPCLIGEPGVGKTAVVEGLAQRIAAGDVPDTIADKRVMTLDLSGMVAGSKYRGEFEERIKKVIAEVVEAKDVLLFIDEIHTIIGAGGAEGALDASNILKPSLARGELQLIGATTINEYRKYIEKDSALERRFQPVTVDEPSEEESIAILKGLRSRYEEHHRVEITDDALEAAVKLSSRYINDRFLPDKAIDLIDEAASKVRLSNYTKPSKIKDYEAQIDDLEEEKESAIRDEAYEKAGDIKKKQEKLKEKIRLTLEKWEKEKETRKLVVGENEVADVVAGWTKIPVKKLAQEESERLKNLEGILHERVVGQEEAVTAVSKAIRRGRIGLKDPKRPIGSFLFLGPTGVGKTELSKALAEAMFGTESSLIRVDMSEYMEKHSVSKMIGSPPGYVGYEEGGQLSEKVRRNPYSVILFDEIEKAHPDVFNILLQVLDDGHITDAQGRKIDFKNTIIIMTSNAGAENIIAPKRLGFGVATDAKADHEFMKGRVMEEVKRLFKPEFLNRIDEIIVFHQLTKEHMKGIADIMLRGIEKRSKEQLGITLTVNEAAKDLLIDKGYDDKYGARPLRRTIQSLLEDKMAEEILDGKLKKGVNVEVDCEEGKLTFTVKKKAAARKKKAQAADTASKPEAKA
;
A
#
# COMPACT_ATOMS: atom_id res chain seq x y z
N MET A 1 -24.94 46.46 23.38
CA MET A 1 -26.35 46.70 22.92
C MET A 1 -26.52 48.06 22.26
N GLU A 2 -25.77 49.11 22.52
CA GLU A 2 -25.88 50.45 21.87
C GLU A 2 -25.56 50.50 20.34
N ARG A 3 -25.12 49.41 19.74
CA ARG A 3 -24.74 49.38 18.30
C ARG A 3 -25.86 48.93 17.36
N TYR A 4 -26.98 48.42 17.89
CA TYR A 4 -28.08 47.87 17.11
C TYR A 4 -29.29 48.80 17.15
N THR A 5 -30.07 48.85 16.07
CA THR A 5 -31.38 49.52 16.09
C THR A 5 -32.33 48.80 17.04
N PRO A 6 -33.40 49.50 17.59
CA PRO A 6 -34.40 48.82 18.44
C PRO A 6 -34.99 47.57 17.77
N GLN A 7 -35.34 47.65 16.51
CA GLN A 7 -35.88 46.52 15.74
C GLN A 7 -34.88 45.36 15.62
N ALA A 8 -33.59 45.66 15.38
CA ALA A 8 -32.55 44.60 15.32
C ALA A 8 -32.33 43.94 16.69
N GLN A 9 -32.45 44.71 17.79
CA GLN A 9 -32.37 44.13 19.15
C GLN A 9 -33.58 43.25 19.45
N GLU A 10 -34.78 43.66 19.06
CA GLU A 10 -36.02 42.89 19.19
C GLU A 10 -35.93 41.57 18.38
N ALA A 11 -35.51 41.62 17.11
CA ALA A 11 -35.34 40.43 16.27
C ALA A 11 -34.34 39.44 16.86
N LEU A 12 -33.21 39.91 17.45
CA LEU A 12 -32.27 39.03 18.12
C LEU A 12 -32.86 38.44 19.41
N GLY A 13 -33.69 39.18 20.15
CA GLY A 13 -34.41 38.67 21.31
C GLY A 13 -35.42 37.60 20.92
N LEU A 14 -36.28 37.87 19.93
CA LEU A 14 -37.23 36.91 19.38
C LEU A 14 -36.56 35.64 18.86
N ALA A 15 -35.36 35.73 18.24
CA ALA A 15 -34.60 34.56 17.82
C ALA A 15 -34.22 33.63 18.99
N VAL A 16 -33.95 34.19 20.16
CA VAL A 16 -33.67 33.40 21.38
C VAL A 16 -34.98 32.76 21.89
N GLU A 17 -36.08 33.50 21.96
CA GLU A 17 -37.41 33.00 22.39
C GLU A 17 -37.88 31.85 21.46
N VAL A 18 -37.70 31.98 20.14
CA VAL A 18 -38.03 30.92 19.18
C VAL A 18 -37.20 29.65 19.42
N ALA A 19 -35.91 29.81 19.70
CA ALA A 19 -35.06 28.67 19.97
C ALA A 19 -35.45 27.95 21.25
N GLU A 20 -35.93 28.71 22.29
CA GLU A 20 -36.48 28.16 23.53
C GLU A 20 -37.82 27.45 23.28
N GLY A 21 -38.70 28.08 22.50
CA GLY A 21 -40.01 27.50 22.18
C GLY A 21 -39.93 26.22 21.37
N LEU A 22 -38.90 26.05 20.56
CA LEU A 22 -38.61 24.82 19.78
C LEU A 22 -37.80 23.79 20.58
N ASN A 23 -37.45 24.07 21.83
CA ASN A 23 -36.57 23.23 22.67
C ASN A 23 -35.19 22.96 21.99
N HIS A 24 -34.62 23.91 21.29
CA HIS A 24 -33.30 23.83 20.77
C HIS A 24 -32.27 24.39 21.78
N GLY A 25 -31.22 23.66 22.14
CA GLY A 25 -30.22 24.09 23.12
C GLY A 25 -29.25 25.16 22.62
N TYR A 26 -29.50 25.79 21.45
CA TYR A 26 -28.64 26.76 20.80
C TYR A 26 -29.43 27.72 19.87
N VAL A 27 -28.88 28.89 19.60
CA VAL A 27 -29.43 29.82 18.63
C VAL A 27 -28.66 29.70 17.32
N GLY A 28 -29.29 29.18 16.26
CA GLY A 28 -28.74 29.04 14.91
C GLY A 28 -29.18 30.14 13.95
N THR A 29 -28.72 30.09 12.70
CA THR A 29 -29.10 31.03 11.64
C THR A 29 -30.57 30.94 11.26
N GLU A 30 -31.21 29.80 11.40
CA GLU A 30 -32.61 29.52 11.25
C GLU A 30 -33.46 30.31 12.26
N HIS A 31 -33.02 30.37 13.50
CA HIS A 31 -33.71 31.17 14.54
C HIS A 31 -33.57 32.66 14.31
N LEU A 32 -32.39 33.10 13.79
CA LEU A 32 -32.21 34.49 13.40
C LEU A 32 -33.15 34.90 12.26
N LEU A 33 -33.39 34.01 11.28
CA LEU A 33 -34.32 34.25 10.18
C LEU A 33 -35.77 34.37 10.68
N ILE A 34 -36.19 33.47 11.59
CA ILE A 34 -37.54 33.53 12.19
C ILE A 34 -37.71 34.79 13.04
N GLY A 35 -36.69 35.14 13.86
CA GLY A 35 -36.73 36.38 14.65
C GLY A 35 -36.83 37.66 13.81
N LEU A 36 -36.19 37.69 12.61
CA LEU A 36 -36.36 38.80 11.66
C LEU A 36 -37.75 38.84 11.06
N LEU A 37 -38.45 37.73 10.84
CA LEU A 37 -39.83 37.68 10.36
C LEU A 37 -40.82 38.10 11.44
N GLN A 38 -40.65 37.68 12.68
CA GLN A 38 -41.54 37.98 13.81
C GLN A 38 -41.50 39.44 14.23
N GLU A 39 -40.36 40.10 14.11
CA GLU A 39 -40.23 41.55 14.35
C GLU A 39 -41.19 42.36 13.49
N GLY A 40 -41.40 41.96 12.22
CA GLY A 40 -42.50 42.43 11.36
C GLY A 40 -42.43 43.86 10.86
N THR A 41 -41.73 44.77 11.51
CA THR A 41 -41.70 46.22 11.16
C THR A 41 -40.46 46.68 10.42
N GLY A 42 -39.36 45.89 10.51
CA GLY A 42 -38.08 46.16 9.91
C GLY A 42 -38.04 45.98 8.39
N VAL A 43 -36.99 46.50 7.78
CA VAL A 43 -36.78 46.39 6.33
C VAL A 43 -36.64 44.92 5.93
N ALA A 44 -35.96 44.11 6.76
CA ALA A 44 -35.76 42.67 6.50
C ALA A 44 -37.11 41.92 6.47
N ALA A 45 -37.99 42.16 7.43
CA ALA A 45 -39.30 41.52 7.50
C ALA A 45 -40.13 41.79 6.27
N ARG A 46 -40.27 43.07 5.87
CA ARG A 46 -41.02 43.47 4.69
C ARG A 46 -40.50 42.79 3.41
N VAL A 47 -39.22 42.81 3.19
CA VAL A 47 -38.63 42.23 1.97
C VAL A 47 -38.78 40.68 1.97
N LEU A 48 -38.70 40.02 3.10
CA LEU A 48 -38.95 38.58 3.23
C LEU A 48 -40.42 38.25 2.90
N GLU A 49 -41.41 39.03 3.44
CA GLU A 49 -42.84 38.86 3.17
C GLU A 49 -43.20 39.15 1.70
N GLU A 50 -42.68 40.21 1.11
CA GLU A 50 -42.88 40.56 -0.32
C GLU A 50 -42.36 39.45 -1.26
N ASN A 51 -41.35 38.71 -0.84
CA ASN A 51 -40.83 37.57 -1.57
C ASN A 51 -41.51 36.23 -1.20
N GLY A 52 -42.59 36.26 -0.39
CA GLY A 52 -43.41 35.09 -0.08
C GLY A 52 -42.84 34.17 0.99
N VAL A 53 -41.96 34.71 1.87
CA VAL A 53 -41.48 33.96 3.04
C VAL A 53 -42.52 34.11 4.15
N GLU A 54 -43.25 33.04 4.41
CA GLU A 54 -44.25 32.99 5.51
C GLU A 54 -43.61 32.37 6.74
N GLU A 55 -43.76 33.02 7.90
CA GLU A 55 -43.23 32.56 9.18
C GLU A 55 -43.65 31.11 9.50
N SER A 56 -44.95 30.82 9.34
CA SER A 56 -45.52 29.49 9.63
C SER A 56 -44.82 28.36 8.86
N LYS A 57 -44.50 28.61 7.59
CA LYS A 57 -43.80 27.63 6.74
C LYS A 57 -42.35 27.44 7.15
N VAL A 58 -41.67 28.54 7.54
CA VAL A 58 -40.28 28.45 8.04
C VAL A 58 -40.21 27.66 9.34
N VAL A 59 -41.11 27.94 10.28
CA VAL A 59 -41.18 27.19 11.56
C VAL A 59 -41.50 25.70 11.35
N GLU A 60 -42.44 25.39 10.44
CA GLU A 60 -42.78 24.00 10.09
C GLU A 60 -41.55 23.27 9.50
N LEU A 61 -40.82 23.86 8.56
CA LEU A 61 -39.64 23.30 7.97
C LEU A 61 -38.50 23.11 9.01
N VAL A 62 -38.33 24.07 9.91
CA VAL A 62 -37.32 23.94 11.00
C VAL A 62 -37.67 22.79 11.90
N SER A 63 -38.97 22.62 12.30
CA SER A 63 -39.42 21.52 13.16
C SER A 63 -39.28 20.14 12.48
N GLN A 64 -39.37 20.07 11.14
CA GLN A 64 -39.17 18.84 10.35
C GLN A 64 -37.70 18.46 10.17
N LEU A 65 -36.80 19.46 10.03
CA LEU A 65 -35.40 19.26 9.71
C LEU A 65 -34.49 19.11 10.94
N ILE A 66 -34.90 19.68 12.09
CA ILE A 66 -34.08 19.73 13.29
C ILE A 66 -34.85 19.05 14.42
N SER A 67 -34.32 17.94 14.92
CA SER A 67 -34.91 17.23 16.06
C SER A 67 -34.72 18.01 17.38
N PRO A 68 -35.74 18.14 18.23
CA PRO A 68 -35.62 18.79 19.53
C PRO A 68 -34.63 18.03 20.43
N ASN A 69 -33.71 18.75 21.05
CA ASN A 69 -32.66 18.17 21.90
C ASN A 69 -33.15 18.13 23.37
N THR A 70 -33.81 17.06 23.77
CA THR A 70 -34.45 16.87 25.08
C THR A 70 -33.49 16.78 26.28
N SER A 71 -32.18 16.83 26.10
CA SER A 71 -31.18 16.58 27.14
C SER A 71 -30.39 17.80 27.64
N VAL A 72 -30.59 19.00 27.09
CA VAL A 72 -29.82 20.19 27.48
C VAL A 72 -30.79 21.30 27.91
N GLN A 73 -30.83 21.57 29.23
CA GLN A 73 -31.42 22.82 29.73
C GLN A 73 -30.56 23.98 29.23
N MET A 74 -31.19 25.02 28.63
CA MET A 74 -30.49 26.24 28.24
C MET A 74 -29.84 26.85 29.50
N ALA A 75 -28.53 27.07 29.43
CA ALA A 75 -27.82 27.91 30.38
C ALA A 75 -28.32 29.35 30.20
N GLU A 76 -28.34 30.14 31.28
CA GLU A 76 -28.83 31.56 31.33
C GLU A 76 -28.17 32.49 30.24
N ASN A 77 -27.21 32.01 29.45
CA ASN A 77 -26.68 32.64 28.25
C ASN A 77 -26.80 31.67 27.06
N ALA A 78 -27.87 31.77 26.29
CA ALA A 78 -28.06 31.00 25.05
C ALA A 78 -26.80 31.07 24.14
N ALA A 79 -26.17 29.91 23.91
CA ALA A 79 -24.97 29.86 23.09
C ALA A 79 -25.33 29.92 21.61
N TYR A 80 -24.94 30.98 20.92
CA TYR A 80 -25.03 31.08 19.47
C TYR A 80 -24.13 30.01 18.81
N THR A 81 -24.64 29.39 17.74
CA THR A 81 -23.80 28.50 16.92
C THR A 81 -22.62 29.29 16.31
N PRO A 82 -21.49 28.63 15.98
CA PRO A 82 -20.34 29.32 15.36
C PRO A 82 -20.71 30.10 14.09
N ARG A 83 -21.70 29.63 13.32
CA ARG A 83 -22.22 30.33 12.13
C ARG A 83 -23.12 31.49 12.49
N ALA A 84 -24.02 31.36 13.43
CA ALA A 84 -24.85 32.47 13.89
C ALA A 84 -24.02 33.61 14.50
N ARG A 85 -22.97 33.24 15.26
CA ARG A 85 -22.03 34.25 15.80
C ARG A 85 -21.31 34.99 14.68
N ARG A 86 -20.89 34.28 13.63
CA ARG A 86 -20.23 34.87 12.45
C ARG A 86 -21.17 35.79 11.68
N VAL A 87 -22.44 35.40 11.52
CA VAL A 87 -23.47 36.27 10.94
C VAL A 87 -23.62 37.59 11.72
N ILE A 88 -23.71 37.51 13.05
CA ILE A 88 -23.78 38.68 13.92
C ILE A 88 -22.51 39.55 13.81
N GLU A 89 -21.35 39.01 13.74
CA GLU A 89 -20.09 39.74 13.53
C GLU A 89 -20.05 40.40 12.13
N ASN A 90 -20.51 39.68 11.11
CA ASN A 90 -20.52 40.18 9.73
C ASN A 90 -21.59 41.28 9.55
N SER A 91 -22.71 41.26 10.26
CA SER A 91 -23.72 42.33 10.20
C SER A 91 -23.12 43.70 10.58
N TYR A 92 -22.15 43.73 11.52
CA TYR A 92 -21.42 44.96 11.82
C TYR A 92 -20.58 45.44 10.63
N ARG A 93 -19.93 44.52 9.91
CA ARG A 93 -19.11 44.84 8.71
C ARG A 93 -19.99 45.38 7.59
N GLU A 94 -21.20 44.84 7.41
CA GLU A 94 -22.16 45.32 6.43
C GLU A 94 -22.68 46.72 6.82
N ALA A 95 -23.03 46.96 8.08
CA ALA A 95 -23.43 48.31 8.55
C ALA A 95 -22.35 49.37 8.28
N VAL A 96 -21.06 49.05 8.56
CA VAL A 96 -19.95 49.96 8.22
C VAL A 96 -19.82 50.18 6.71
N ARG A 97 -20.05 49.15 5.90
CA ARG A 97 -20.00 49.21 4.44
C ARG A 97 -21.03 50.15 3.86
N PHE A 98 -22.26 50.07 4.36
CA PHE A 98 -23.36 50.94 3.95
C PHE A 98 -23.37 52.28 4.72
N LYS A 99 -22.29 52.58 5.48
CA LYS A 99 -22.14 53.80 6.28
C LYS A 99 -23.32 54.07 7.22
N ALA A 100 -24.00 53.01 7.67
CA ALA A 100 -25.09 53.12 8.61
C ALA A 100 -24.57 53.46 10.03
N ALA A 101 -25.30 54.31 10.76
CA ALA A 101 -24.92 54.70 12.13
C ALA A 101 -25.10 53.53 13.14
N GLN A 102 -26.05 52.64 12.88
CA GLN A 102 -26.39 51.47 13.72
C GLN A 102 -26.68 50.27 12.81
N ILE A 103 -26.57 49.09 13.42
CA ILE A 103 -26.84 47.80 12.75
C ILE A 103 -28.36 47.59 12.76
N GLY A 104 -29.00 47.62 11.57
CA GLY A 104 -30.41 47.33 11.40
C GLY A 104 -30.69 45.88 11.01
N THR A 105 -31.98 45.53 10.91
CA THR A 105 -32.47 44.20 10.51
C THR A 105 -31.99 43.79 9.11
N GLU A 106 -31.90 44.78 8.20
CA GLU A 106 -31.39 44.65 6.84
C GLU A 106 -29.92 44.14 6.81
N HIS A 107 -29.07 44.65 7.71
CA HIS A 107 -27.67 44.25 7.78
C HIS A 107 -27.52 42.80 8.29
N ILE A 108 -28.39 42.35 9.19
CA ILE A 108 -28.43 40.98 9.68
C ILE A 108 -28.87 40.06 8.54
N LEU A 109 -29.91 40.44 7.79
CA LEU A 109 -30.39 39.64 6.65
C LEU A 109 -29.32 39.54 5.55
N ILE A 110 -28.65 40.67 5.20
CA ILE A 110 -27.51 40.65 4.26
C ILE A 110 -26.42 39.68 4.71
N ALA A 111 -26.07 39.68 6.00
CA ALA A 111 -25.06 38.81 6.53
C ALA A 111 -25.47 37.30 6.45
N ILE A 112 -26.76 36.99 6.65
CA ILE A 112 -27.29 35.63 6.46
C ILE A 112 -27.19 35.21 4.99
N LEU A 113 -27.62 36.06 4.05
CA LEU A 113 -27.62 35.74 2.62
C LEU A 113 -26.21 35.58 2.05
N ARG A 114 -25.23 36.26 2.62
CA ARG A 114 -23.82 36.20 2.21
C ARG A 114 -23.06 35.02 2.80
N GLU A 115 -23.47 34.49 3.98
CA GLU A 115 -22.86 33.29 4.53
C GLU A 115 -23.08 32.05 3.62
N GLY A 116 -24.10 32.10 2.74
CA GLY A 116 -24.32 31.17 1.62
C GLY A 116 -24.62 29.73 2.01
N ASP A 117 -23.77 29.06 2.77
CA ASP A 117 -23.97 27.68 3.23
C ASP A 117 -24.44 27.65 4.70
N CYS A 118 -25.51 28.34 5.02
CA CYS A 118 -26.14 28.30 6.34
C CYS A 118 -27.56 27.69 6.28
N VAL A 119 -28.09 27.28 7.46
CA VAL A 119 -29.42 26.65 7.53
C VAL A 119 -30.51 27.59 7.02
N ALA A 120 -30.44 28.85 7.35
CA ALA A 120 -31.38 29.87 6.85
C ALA A 120 -31.41 29.94 5.32
N SER A 121 -30.25 30.00 4.66
CA SER A 121 -30.14 30.01 3.19
C SER A 121 -30.67 28.74 2.54
N ARG A 122 -30.48 27.58 3.18
CA ARG A 122 -31.04 26.32 2.71
C ARG A 122 -32.56 26.27 2.83
N LEU A 123 -33.13 26.80 3.93
CA LEU A 123 -34.57 26.91 4.11
C LEU A 123 -35.19 27.76 3.03
N LEU A 124 -34.61 28.94 2.73
CA LEU A 124 -35.08 29.84 1.67
C LEU A 124 -35.03 29.13 0.29
N ASN A 125 -33.98 28.42 -0.02
CA ASN A 125 -33.87 27.65 -1.26
C ASN A 125 -34.88 26.48 -1.33
N THR A 126 -35.19 25.81 -0.21
CA THR A 126 -36.19 24.73 -0.15
C THR A 126 -37.59 25.25 -0.39
N MET A 127 -37.89 26.53 0.02
CA MET A 127 -39.14 27.22 -0.27
C MET A 127 -39.21 27.77 -1.70
N GLY A 128 -38.17 27.53 -2.53
CA GLY A 128 -38.11 27.98 -3.92
C GLY A 128 -37.80 29.48 -4.07
N ILE A 129 -37.31 30.14 -3.03
CA ILE A 129 -36.99 31.55 -3.02
C ILE A 129 -35.57 31.77 -3.47
N SER A 130 -35.38 32.57 -4.50
CA SER A 130 -34.03 32.92 -5.01
C SER A 130 -33.36 33.89 -4.04
N VAL A 131 -32.32 33.38 -3.36
CA VAL A 131 -31.44 34.16 -2.47
C VAL A 131 -30.88 35.40 -3.19
N GLN A 132 -30.60 35.30 -4.49
CA GLN A 132 -30.11 36.39 -5.31
C GLN A 132 -31.18 37.49 -5.52
N LYS A 133 -32.43 37.10 -5.80
CA LYS A 133 -33.54 38.05 -5.96
C LYS A 133 -33.80 38.74 -4.64
N LEU A 134 -33.87 38.01 -3.53
CA LEU A 134 -34.07 38.56 -2.19
C LEU A 134 -32.99 39.59 -1.81
N TYR A 135 -31.74 39.32 -2.18
CA TYR A 135 -30.64 40.27 -1.94
C TYR A 135 -30.78 41.55 -2.75
N ILE A 136 -31.22 41.49 -4.03
CA ILE A 136 -31.48 42.66 -4.87
C ILE A 136 -32.63 43.51 -4.31
N ASP A 137 -33.73 42.85 -3.94
CA ASP A 137 -34.90 43.53 -3.42
C ASP A 137 -34.58 44.21 -2.07
N LEU A 138 -33.72 43.60 -1.24
CA LEU A 138 -33.26 44.18 0.01
C LEU A 138 -32.39 45.44 -0.20
N LEU A 139 -31.48 45.43 -1.16
CA LEU A 139 -30.66 46.59 -1.51
C LEU A 139 -31.52 47.72 -2.09
N ALA A 140 -32.50 47.40 -2.93
CA ALA A 140 -33.46 48.38 -3.44
C ALA A 140 -34.28 49.00 -2.31
N ALA A 141 -34.70 48.25 -1.32
CA ALA A 141 -35.41 48.72 -0.13
C ALA A 141 -34.56 49.64 0.76
N MET A 142 -33.23 49.49 0.73
CA MET A 142 -32.26 50.35 1.41
C MET A 142 -31.97 51.67 0.66
N GLY A 143 -32.46 51.85 -0.58
CA GLY A 143 -32.28 53.06 -1.38
C GLY A 143 -31.00 53.12 -2.20
N GLU A 144 -30.34 51.96 -2.45
CA GLU A 144 -29.16 51.85 -3.31
C GLU A 144 -29.58 51.68 -4.78
N ASP A 145 -28.89 52.41 -5.70
CA ASP A 145 -29.23 52.41 -7.12
C ASP A 145 -28.90 51.11 -7.88
N ALA A 146 -29.83 50.64 -8.72
CA ALA A 146 -29.76 49.39 -9.49
C ALA A 146 -28.51 49.19 -10.40
N PRO A 147 -27.84 50.21 -10.96
CA PRO A 147 -26.57 49.99 -11.73
C PRO A 147 -25.39 49.60 -10.88
N SER A 148 -25.25 50.09 -9.65
CA SER A 148 -24.20 49.72 -8.69
C SER A 148 -24.38 48.30 -8.15
N ILE A 149 -25.63 47.81 -8.15
CA ILE A 149 -25.98 46.44 -7.64
C ILE A 149 -25.43 45.33 -8.56
N LYS A 150 -25.47 45.50 -9.91
CA LYS A 150 -24.90 44.50 -10.83
C LYS A 150 -23.39 44.40 -10.73
N ASP A 151 -22.71 45.54 -10.56
CA ASP A 151 -21.25 45.60 -10.34
C ASP A 151 -20.86 45.03 -8.95
N GLU A 152 -21.70 45.21 -7.94
CA GLU A 152 -21.42 44.68 -6.60
C GLU A 152 -21.70 43.17 -6.45
N MET A 153 -22.68 42.61 -7.17
CA MET A 153 -22.88 41.16 -7.22
C MET A 153 -21.69 40.45 -7.88
N GLN A 154 -21.06 41.08 -8.87
CA GLN A 154 -19.78 40.58 -9.42
C GLN A 154 -18.61 40.80 -8.45
N ARG A 155 -18.66 41.80 -7.57
CA ARG A 155 -17.63 42.09 -6.54
C ARG A 155 -17.81 41.32 -5.21
N GLY A 156 -19.03 40.94 -4.87
CA GLY A 156 -19.40 40.36 -3.57
C GLY A 156 -19.01 38.91 -3.38
N ASN A 157 -18.67 38.19 -4.46
CA ASN A 157 -18.11 36.80 -4.40
C ASN A 157 -16.59 36.80 -4.56
N SER A 158 -15.97 37.95 -4.48
CA SER A 158 -14.53 38.06 -4.61
C SER A 158 -13.94 38.97 -3.52
N GLY A 159 -13.46 38.37 -2.46
CA GLY A 159 -12.18 38.78 -1.89
C GLY A 159 -11.04 38.47 -2.89
N LYS A 160 -11.34 38.28 -4.18
CA LYS A 160 -10.45 38.15 -5.32
C LYS A 160 -10.90 39.12 -6.40
N ARG A 161 -10.01 39.92 -6.94
CA ARG A 161 -10.13 40.61 -8.23
C ARG A 161 -10.93 39.70 -9.17
N GLY A 162 -12.00 40.22 -9.78
CA GLY A 162 -12.85 39.47 -10.70
C GLY A 162 -11.96 38.72 -11.68
N SER A 163 -12.03 37.40 -11.62
CA SER A 163 -11.24 36.56 -12.52
C SER A 163 -11.72 36.82 -13.93
N SER A 164 -10.79 37.19 -14.82
CA SER A 164 -11.06 37.30 -16.26
C SER A 164 -11.39 35.92 -16.88
N THR A 165 -11.40 34.86 -16.09
CA THR A 165 -11.45 33.45 -16.52
C THR A 165 -12.40 32.59 -15.67
N PRO A 166 -13.74 32.84 -15.65
CA PRO A 166 -14.67 32.15 -14.75
C PRO A 166 -14.84 30.65 -15.09
N ALA A 167 -14.82 30.25 -16.37
CA ALA A 167 -14.91 28.85 -16.75
C ALA A 167 -13.61 28.09 -16.40
N LEU A 168 -12.45 28.72 -16.60
CA LEU A 168 -11.17 28.15 -16.17
C LEU A 168 -11.12 27.93 -14.65
N ASP A 169 -11.52 28.93 -13.87
CA ASP A 169 -11.51 28.87 -12.39
C ASP A 169 -12.41 27.74 -11.82
N SER A 170 -13.48 27.39 -12.57
CA SER A 170 -14.39 26.31 -12.18
C SER A 170 -13.76 24.91 -12.31
N TYR A 171 -12.81 24.75 -13.23
CA TYR A 171 -12.18 23.46 -13.55
C TYR A 171 -10.65 23.46 -13.34
N SER A 172 -10.10 24.44 -12.63
CA SER A 172 -8.66 24.53 -12.41
C SER A 172 -8.29 24.98 -11.00
N ARG A 173 -7.04 24.72 -10.63
CA ARG A 173 -6.44 25.20 -9.38
C ARG A 173 -5.33 26.19 -9.69
N ASN A 174 -5.35 27.34 -9.02
CA ASN A 174 -4.32 28.37 -9.18
C ASN A 174 -3.12 28.06 -8.27
N LEU A 175 -2.06 27.48 -8.83
CA LEU A 175 -0.83 27.13 -8.09
C LEU A 175 -0.09 28.38 -7.60
N THR A 176 -0.04 29.45 -8.38
CA THR A 176 0.61 30.71 -7.96
C THR A 176 -0.07 31.33 -6.74
N GLN A 177 -1.41 31.31 -6.68
CA GLN A 177 -2.12 31.76 -5.49
C GLN A 177 -1.90 30.84 -4.29
N MET A 178 -1.87 29.51 -4.52
CA MET A 178 -1.56 28.54 -3.46
C MET A 178 -0.13 28.72 -2.93
N ALA A 179 0.83 29.10 -3.78
CA ALA A 179 2.19 29.44 -3.38
C ALA A 179 2.22 30.68 -2.49
N LEU A 180 1.50 31.75 -2.86
CA LEU A 180 1.37 32.96 -2.04
C LEU A 180 0.69 32.70 -0.68
N ASP A 181 -0.29 31.79 -0.67
CA ASP A 181 -0.98 31.36 0.56
C ASP A 181 -0.14 30.40 1.42
N GLY A 182 1.06 29.97 0.98
CA GLY A 182 1.91 29.00 1.68
C GLY A 182 1.36 27.58 1.74
N LYS A 183 0.45 27.22 0.83
CA LYS A 183 -0.23 25.91 0.82
C LYS A 183 0.51 24.83 0.01
N LEU A 184 1.50 25.21 -0.80
CA LEU A 184 2.30 24.28 -1.59
C LEU A 184 3.44 23.70 -0.76
N ASP A 185 3.80 22.46 -1.05
CA ASP A 185 4.95 21.79 -0.46
C ASP A 185 6.28 22.43 -0.93
N PRO A 186 7.32 22.46 -0.10
CA PRO A 186 8.62 22.95 -0.52
C PRO A 186 9.21 22.02 -1.58
N VAL A 187 9.68 22.59 -2.69
CA VAL A 187 10.29 21.85 -3.79
C VAL A 187 11.80 21.86 -3.62
N ILE A 188 12.40 20.68 -3.54
CA ILE A 188 13.81 20.47 -3.27
C ILE A 188 14.44 19.62 -4.39
N GLY A 189 15.64 20.00 -4.84
CA GLY A 189 16.46 19.21 -5.77
C GLY A 189 15.97 19.20 -7.22
N ARG A 190 15.15 20.19 -7.64
CA ARG A 190 14.60 20.30 -9.01
C ARG A 190 14.95 21.64 -9.70
N GLU A 191 16.01 22.28 -9.25
CA GLU A 191 16.42 23.61 -9.74
C GLU A 191 16.73 23.60 -11.23
N HIS A 192 17.39 22.55 -11.73
CA HIS A 192 17.77 22.40 -13.13
C HIS A 192 16.54 22.26 -14.05
N GLU A 193 15.59 21.44 -13.68
CA GLU A 193 14.36 21.20 -14.44
C GLU A 193 13.51 22.47 -14.45
N ILE A 194 13.33 23.13 -13.30
CA ILE A 194 12.59 24.38 -13.19
C ILE A 194 13.25 25.46 -14.07
N GLN A 195 14.56 25.62 -13.98
CA GLN A 195 15.29 26.57 -14.81
C GLN A 195 15.14 26.27 -16.31
N ARG A 196 15.15 24.99 -16.68
CA ARG A 196 14.93 24.56 -18.07
C ARG A 196 13.52 24.88 -18.55
N VAL A 197 12.50 24.68 -17.71
CA VAL A 197 11.11 25.05 -17.99
C VAL A 197 11.00 26.58 -18.22
N ILE A 198 11.59 27.38 -17.34
CA ILE A 198 11.63 28.86 -17.47
C ILE A 198 12.28 29.27 -18.81
N GLN A 199 13.42 28.66 -19.17
CA GLN A 199 14.11 28.93 -20.44
C GLN A 199 13.22 28.61 -21.65
N ILE A 200 12.47 27.53 -21.61
CA ILE A 200 11.57 27.13 -22.70
C ILE A 200 10.40 28.08 -22.81
N LEU A 201 9.74 28.42 -21.68
CA LEU A 201 8.61 29.36 -21.64
C LEU A 201 8.98 30.76 -22.16
N SER A 202 10.24 31.17 -22.01
CA SER A 202 10.75 32.47 -22.49
C SER A 202 11.13 32.48 -23.99
N ARG A 203 11.00 31.34 -24.70
CA ARG A 203 11.28 31.27 -26.13
C ARG A 203 10.16 31.89 -26.98
N ARG A 204 10.53 32.36 -28.18
CA ARG A 204 9.55 32.87 -29.17
C ARG A 204 8.75 31.73 -29.83
N THR A 205 9.37 30.57 -30.03
CA THR A 205 8.79 29.40 -30.68
C THR A 205 9.19 28.16 -29.88
N LYS A 206 8.39 27.09 -29.94
CA LYS A 206 8.56 25.89 -29.11
C LYS A 206 8.62 26.22 -27.61
N ASN A 207 7.69 27.06 -27.19
CA ASN A 207 7.61 27.62 -25.84
C ASN A 207 6.69 26.81 -24.90
N ASN A 208 6.32 25.58 -25.25
CA ASN A 208 5.52 24.69 -24.43
C ASN A 208 6.42 23.56 -23.92
N PRO A 209 6.86 23.59 -22.66
CA PRO A 209 7.59 22.47 -22.06
C PRO A 209 6.68 21.27 -21.84
N CYS A 210 7.21 20.07 -22.08
CA CYS A 210 6.58 18.81 -21.71
C CYS A 210 7.50 18.05 -20.77
N LEU A 211 7.09 17.89 -19.51
CA LEU A 211 7.81 17.13 -18.50
C LEU A 211 7.62 15.63 -18.76
N ILE A 212 8.71 14.93 -18.98
CA ILE A 212 8.71 13.53 -19.34
C ILE A 212 9.47 12.74 -18.27
N GLY A 213 8.84 11.74 -17.70
CA GLY A 213 9.47 10.90 -16.70
C GLY A 213 8.52 9.81 -16.21
N GLU A 214 9.04 8.87 -15.45
CA GLU A 214 8.24 7.79 -14.88
C GLU A 214 7.22 8.32 -13.85
N PRO A 215 6.15 7.56 -13.54
CA PRO A 215 5.20 7.96 -12.50
C PRO A 215 5.89 8.10 -11.14
N GLY A 216 5.53 9.13 -10.36
CA GLY A 216 6.07 9.30 -9.00
C GLY A 216 7.46 9.97 -8.89
N VAL A 217 8.11 10.38 -10.03
CA VAL A 217 9.41 11.06 -9.97
C VAL A 217 9.31 12.55 -9.60
N GLY A 218 8.12 13.11 -9.44
CA GLY A 218 7.92 14.51 -9.04
C GLY A 218 7.75 15.48 -10.19
N LYS A 219 7.16 15.11 -11.33
CA LYS A 219 6.85 16.02 -12.45
C LYS A 219 5.97 17.19 -12.03
N THR A 220 4.95 16.97 -11.24
CA THR A 220 4.04 18.00 -10.71
C THR A 220 4.77 18.95 -9.76
N ALA A 221 5.71 18.46 -8.95
CA ALA A 221 6.54 19.27 -8.06
C ALA A 221 7.38 20.32 -8.83
N VAL A 222 7.88 19.99 -10.04
CA VAL A 222 8.60 20.96 -10.88
C VAL A 222 7.71 22.16 -11.23
N VAL A 223 6.43 21.93 -11.50
CA VAL A 223 5.46 23.00 -11.82
C VAL A 223 5.06 23.80 -10.58
N GLU A 224 4.93 23.12 -9.44
CA GLU A 224 4.71 23.79 -8.15
C GLU A 224 5.91 24.67 -7.75
N GLY A 225 7.15 24.18 -7.99
CA GLY A 225 8.36 24.96 -7.80
C GLY A 225 8.44 26.18 -8.74
N LEU A 226 7.99 26.05 -9.99
CA LEU A 226 7.84 27.20 -10.90
C LEU A 226 6.85 28.23 -10.34
N ALA A 227 5.69 27.76 -9.84
CA ALA A 227 4.68 28.65 -9.24
C ALA A 227 5.22 29.37 -7.99
N GLN A 228 6.03 28.69 -7.17
CA GLN A 228 6.70 29.30 -6.00
C GLN A 228 7.71 30.37 -6.42
N ARG A 229 8.53 30.15 -7.46
CA ARG A 229 9.47 31.15 -7.97
C ARG A 229 8.75 32.35 -8.58
N ILE A 230 7.64 32.13 -9.30
CA ILE A 230 6.81 33.24 -9.80
C ILE A 230 6.25 34.06 -8.63
N ALA A 231 5.73 33.40 -7.60
CA ALA A 231 5.20 34.07 -6.42
C ALA A 231 6.28 34.84 -5.63
N ALA A 232 7.52 34.34 -5.61
CA ALA A 232 8.68 35.00 -4.99
C ALA A 232 9.28 36.12 -5.86
N GLY A 233 8.90 36.23 -7.15
CA GLY A 233 9.50 37.19 -8.10
C GLY A 233 10.88 36.76 -8.63
N ASP A 234 11.30 35.51 -8.43
CA ASP A 234 12.59 34.94 -8.86
C ASP A 234 12.48 34.34 -10.26
N VAL A 235 11.98 35.11 -11.21
CA VAL A 235 11.78 34.69 -12.61
C VAL A 235 11.98 35.90 -13.55
N PRO A 236 12.31 35.66 -14.86
CA PRO A 236 12.40 36.74 -15.84
C PRO A 236 11.05 37.49 -16.04
N ASP A 237 11.15 38.77 -16.41
CA ASP A 237 10.00 39.64 -16.65
C ASP A 237 8.96 39.04 -17.62
N THR A 238 9.38 38.16 -18.54
CA THR A 238 8.48 37.51 -19.52
C THR A 238 7.43 36.59 -18.90
N ILE A 239 7.67 36.11 -17.68
CA ILE A 239 6.77 35.20 -16.95
C ILE A 239 6.42 35.66 -15.54
N ALA A 240 6.94 36.85 -15.10
CA ALA A 240 6.74 37.37 -13.76
C ALA A 240 5.25 37.65 -13.43
N ASP A 241 4.50 38.12 -14.41
CA ASP A 241 3.06 38.43 -14.25
C ASP A 241 2.12 37.26 -14.58
N LYS A 242 2.67 36.06 -14.82
CA LYS A 242 1.89 34.88 -15.20
C LYS A 242 1.33 34.13 -13.99
N ARG A 243 0.15 33.56 -14.19
CA ARG A 243 -0.49 32.62 -13.22
C ARG A 243 -0.40 31.19 -13.74
N VAL A 244 0.11 30.28 -12.93
CA VAL A 244 0.12 28.84 -13.24
C VAL A 244 -1.21 28.24 -12.78
N MET A 245 -1.97 27.70 -13.75
CA MET A 245 -3.30 27.11 -13.53
C MET A 245 -3.26 25.63 -13.90
N THR A 246 -3.52 24.74 -12.94
CA THR A 246 -3.63 23.29 -13.19
C THR A 246 -5.04 22.91 -13.60
N LEU A 247 -5.20 22.33 -14.79
CA LEU A 247 -6.51 21.93 -15.31
C LEU A 247 -6.91 20.54 -14.74
N ASP A 248 -8.11 20.47 -14.16
CA ASP A 248 -8.72 19.20 -13.70
C ASP A 248 -9.58 18.60 -14.82
N LEU A 249 -8.99 17.69 -15.58
CA LEU A 249 -9.67 16.99 -16.67
C LEU A 249 -10.80 16.09 -16.18
N SER A 250 -10.59 15.44 -15.03
CA SER A 250 -11.58 14.54 -14.44
C SER A 250 -12.84 15.30 -14.05
N GLY A 251 -12.69 16.49 -13.45
CA GLY A 251 -13.79 17.40 -13.13
C GLY A 251 -14.53 17.92 -14.36
N MET A 252 -13.83 18.10 -15.49
CA MET A 252 -14.45 18.55 -16.75
C MET A 252 -15.29 17.44 -17.42
N VAL A 253 -14.90 16.17 -17.29
CA VAL A 253 -15.64 15.02 -17.82
C VAL A 253 -16.82 14.66 -16.90
N ALA A 254 -16.67 14.86 -15.59
CA ALA A 254 -17.71 14.56 -14.62
C ALA A 254 -18.99 15.38 -14.91
N GLY A 255 -20.13 14.68 -14.96
CA GLY A 255 -21.44 15.30 -15.25
C GLY A 255 -21.71 15.68 -16.71
N SER A 256 -20.80 15.39 -17.66
CA SER A 256 -21.11 15.49 -19.10
C SER A 256 -21.82 14.21 -19.55
N LYS A 257 -23.07 14.33 -20.00
CA LYS A 257 -23.85 13.20 -20.55
C LYS A 257 -23.48 12.88 -22.00
N TYR A 258 -22.96 13.86 -22.72
CA TYR A 258 -22.65 13.76 -24.15
C TYR A 258 -21.24 14.31 -24.44
N ARG A 259 -20.56 13.72 -25.41
CA ARG A 259 -19.23 14.12 -25.90
C ARG A 259 -19.14 15.63 -26.24
N GLY A 260 -20.17 16.20 -26.85
CA GLY A 260 -20.20 17.62 -27.25
C GLY A 260 -20.13 18.60 -26.07
N GLU A 261 -20.64 18.20 -24.88
CA GLU A 261 -20.58 19.08 -23.68
C GLU A 261 -19.15 19.27 -23.18
N PHE A 262 -18.35 18.18 -23.19
CA PHE A 262 -16.94 18.22 -22.81
C PHE A 262 -16.12 19.08 -23.80
N GLU A 263 -16.35 18.87 -25.13
CA GLU A 263 -15.69 19.68 -26.16
C GLU A 263 -16.03 21.16 -26.02
N GLU A 264 -17.27 21.50 -25.68
CA GLU A 264 -17.68 22.86 -25.46
C GLU A 264 -17.05 23.51 -24.22
N ARG A 265 -16.96 22.75 -23.12
CA ARG A 265 -16.26 23.20 -21.89
C ARG A 265 -14.79 23.51 -22.15
N ILE A 266 -14.06 22.59 -22.83
CA ILE A 266 -12.65 22.80 -23.19
C ILE A 266 -12.52 24.02 -24.10
N LYS A 267 -13.40 24.21 -25.12
CA LYS A 267 -13.36 25.37 -25.99
C LYS A 267 -13.52 26.68 -25.21
N LYS A 268 -14.45 26.73 -24.25
CA LYS A 268 -14.64 27.91 -23.39
C LYS A 268 -13.41 28.23 -22.56
N VAL A 269 -12.83 27.20 -21.91
CA VAL A 269 -11.62 27.36 -21.09
C VAL A 269 -10.45 27.86 -21.93
N ILE A 270 -10.21 27.27 -23.12
CA ILE A 270 -9.12 27.72 -24.01
C ILE A 270 -9.34 29.15 -24.49
N ALA A 271 -10.58 29.53 -24.85
CA ALA A 271 -10.89 30.88 -25.25
C ALA A 271 -10.58 31.91 -24.14
N GLU A 272 -10.95 31.59 -22.89
CA GLU A 272 -10.63 32.43 -21.73
C GLU A 272 -9.11 32.53 -21.48
N VAL A 273 -8.36 31.42 -21.61
CA VAL A 273 -6.90 31.44 -21.45
C VAL A 273 -6.22 32.28 -22.52
N VAL A 274 -6.67 32.18 -23.77
CA VAL A 274 -6.13 32.98 -24.89
C VAL A 274 -6.45 34.49 -24.71
N GLU A 275 -7.63 34.83 -24.21
CA GLU A 275 -8.03 36.21 -23.96
C GLU A 275 -7.26 36.81 -22.76
N ALA A 276 -7.08 36.03 -21.68
CA ALA A 276 -6.44 36.51 -20.45
C ALA A 276 -4.96 36.84 -20.63
N LYS A 277 -4.23 36.12 -21.50
CA LYS A 277 -2.78 36.24 -21.79
C LYS A 277 -1.81 36.09 -20.62
N ASP A 278 -2.30 36.11 -19.39
CA ASP A 278 -1.52 35.97 -18.14
C ASP A 278 -1.49 34.56 -17.56
N VAL A 279 -2.06 33.58 -18.27
CA VAL A 279 -2.20 32.20 -17.80
C VAL A 279 -1.14 31.29 -18.43
N LEU A 280 -0.46 30.51 -17.59
CA LEU A 280 0.31 29.30 -17.95
C LEU A 280 -0.54 28.10 -17.59
N LEU A 281 -1.04 27.39 -18.59
CA LEU A 281 -1.90 26.25 -18.36
C LEU A 281 -1.05 25.00 -18.10
N PHE A 282 -1.23 24.32 -16.97
CA PHE A 282 -0.61 23.03 -16.70
C PHE A 282 -1.63 21.91 -16.87
N ILE A 283 -1.23 20.89 -17.62
CA ILE A 283 -2.04 19.69 -17.83
C ILE A 283 -1.19 18.48 -17.46
N ASP A 284 -1.57 17.83 -16.38
CA ASP A 284 -1.00 16.54 -16.02
C ASP A 284 -1.63 15.44 -16.90
N GLU A 285 -0.87 14.37 -17.16
CA GLU A 285 -1.26 13.29 -18.08
C GLU A 285 -1.80 13.81 -19.42
N ILE A 286 -1.08 14.75 -20.05
CA ILE A 286 -1.51 15.42 -21.29
C ILE A 286 -1.90 14.42 -22.42
N HIS A 287 -1.38 13.21 -22.37
CA HIS A 287 -1.71 12.14 -23.31
C HIS A 287 -3.19 11.76 -23.28
N THR A 288 -3.90 11.99 -22.17
CA THR A 288 -5.34 11.70 -22.02
C THR A 288 -6.18 12.59 -22.93
N ILE A 289 -5.74 13.82 -23.19
CA ILE A 289 -6.41 14.74 -24.12
C ILE A 289 -6.03 14.47 -25.57
N ILE A 290 -4.77 14.07 -25.81
CA ILE A 290 -4.20 13.97 -27.15
C ILE A 290 -4.42 12.59 -27.78
N GLY A 291 -4.48 11.52 -26.98
CA GLY A 291 -4.42 10.15 -27.43
C GLY A 291 -5.71 9.34 -27.45
N ALA A 292 -6.78 9.90 -26.97
CA ALA A 292 -8.05 9.20 -26.77
C ALA A 292 -8.85 8.88 -28.06
N GLY A 293 -8.34 9.26 -29.24
CA GLY A 293 -9.03 9.10 -30.54
C GLY A 293 -9.02 7.72 -31.19
N GLY A 294 -8.38 6.70 -30.60
CA GLY A 294 -8.20 5.38 -31.23
C GLY A 294 -9.25 4.32 -30.89
N ALA A 295 -10.09 4.51 -29.89
CA ALA A 295 -11.18 3.61 -29.52
C ALA A 295 -12.52 4.30 -29.80
N GLU A 296 -13.52 3.58 -30.30
CA GLU A 296 -14.89 4.08 -30.47
C GLU A 296 -15.42 4.66 -29.14
N GLY A 297 -15.49 5.99 -29.03
CA GLY A 297 -15.97 6.71 -27.82
C GLY A 297 -14.91 7.52 -27.07
N ALA A 298 -13.65 7.54 -27.49
CA ALA A 298 -12.58 8.26 -26.83
C ALA A 298 -12.59 9.77 -27.14
N LEU A 299 -12.21 10.59 -26.15
CA LEU A 299 -12.24 12.07 -26.18
C LEU A 299 -11.04 12.60 -26.98
N ASP A 300 -11.23 13.16 -28.19
CA ASP A 300 -10.17 13.79 -28.98
C ASP A 300 -10.26 15.33 -28.88
N ALA A 301 -9.69 15.88 -27.82
CA ALA A 301 -9.57 17.34 -27.67
C ALA A 301 -8.32 17.91 -28.35
N SER A 302 -7.47 17.07 -28.96
CA SER A 302 -6.26 17.53 -29.65
C SER A 302 -6.58 18.51 -30.79
N ASN A 303 -7.67 18.30 -31.51
CA ASN A 303 -8.11 19.16 -32.61
C ASN A 303 -8.55 20.55 -32.14
N ILE A 304 -8.89 20.70 -30.85
CA ILE A 304 -9.26 21.97 -30.23
C ILE A 304 -8.00 22.74 -29.80
N LEU A 305 -6.99 22.03 -29.26
CA LEU A 305 -5.72 22.62 -28.79
C LEU A 305 -4.77 23.00 -29.95
N LYS A 306 -4.71 22.18 -31.00
CA LYS A 306 -3.77 22.36 -32.13
C LYS A 306 -3.80 23.76 -32.76
N PRO A 307 -4.95 24.39 -33.06
CA PRO A 307 -4.97 25.72 -33.68
C PRO A 307 -4.36 26.82 -32.78
N SER A 308 -4.68 26.86 -31.51
CA SER A 308 -4.17 27.86 -30.54
C SER A 308 -2.67 27.61 -30.21
N LEU A 309 -2.23 26.37 -30.10
CA LEU A 309 -0.81 26.03 -30.01
C LEU A 309 -0.04 26.40 -31.29
N ALA A 310 -0.64 26.19 -32.47
CA ALA A 310 -0.01 26.51 -33.74
C ALA A 310 0.22 28.00 -33.91
N ARG A 311 -0.71 28.85 -33.46
CA ARG A 311 -0.58 30.29 -33.50
C ARG A 311 0.28 30.90 -32.39
N GLY A 312 0.65 30.09 -31.38
CA GLY A 312 1.40 30.52 -30.20
C GLY A 312 0.60 31.38 -29.23
N GLU A 313 -0.72 31.32 -29.32
CA GLU A 313 -1.66 32.07 -28.47
C GLU A 313 -1.82 31.40 -27.07
N LEU A 314 -1.54 30.12 -26.99
CA LEU A 314 -1.63 29.31 -25.77
C LEU A 314 -0.22 28.90 -25.29
N GLN A 315 0.10 29.19 -24.04
CA GLN A 315 1.27 28.64 -23.37
C GLN A 315 0.85 27.49 -22.43
N LEU A 316 1.39 26.31 -22.68
CA LEU A 316 1.00 25.09 -22.03
C LEU A 316 2.21 24.32 -21.49
N ILE A 317 2.13 23.87 -20.25
CA ILE A 317 3.08 22.92 -19.64
C ILE A 317 2.38 21.57 -19.60
N GLY A 318 2.94 20.56 -20.26
CA GLY A 318 2.41 19.20 -20.20
C GLY A 318 3.25 18.31 -19.28
N ALA A 319 2.67 17.29 -18.67
CA ALA A 319 3.39 16.21 -18.02
C ALA A 319 2.89 14.86 -18.55
N THR A 320 3.80 13.91 -18.76
CA THR A 320 3.46 12.57 -19.26
C THR A 320 4.62 11.59 -19.03
N THR A 321 4.42 10.32 -19.35
CA THR A 321 5.50 9.32 -19.35
C THR A 321 6.27 9.31 -20.68
N ILE A 322 7.47 8.71 -20.69
CA ILE A 322 8.31 8.59 -21.89
C ILE A 322 7.58 7.82 -23.01
N ASN A 323 6.90 6.74 -22.64
CA ASN A 323 6.20 5.87 -23.61
C ASN A 323 5.01 6.56 -24.24
N GLU A 324 4.23 7.31 -23.46
CA GLU A 324 3.07 8.06 -23.91
C GLU A 324 3.48 9.27 -24.75
N TYR A 325 4.56 9.96 -24.38
CA TYR A 325 5.12 11.04 -25.18
C TYR A 325 5.47 10.57 -26.60
N ARG A 326 6.20 9.45 -26.73
CA ARG A 326 6.55 8.82 -28.01
C ARG A 326 5.32 8.36 -28.79
N LYS A 327 4.33 7.80 -28.09
CA LYS A 327 3.13 7.23 -28.73
C LYS A 327 2.19 8.31 -29.26
N TYR A 328 2.03 9.41 -28.56
CA TYR A 328 0.96 10.39 -28.81
C TYR A 328 1.46 11.78 -29.28
N ILE A 329 2.63 12.25 -28.80
CA ILE A 329 3.15 13.58 -29.12
C ILE A 329 4.17 13.53 -30.26
N GLU A 330 5.16 12.66 -30.20
CA GLU A 330 6.17 12.54 -31.27
C GLU A 330 5.59 12.06 -32.60
N LYS A 331 4.55 11.26 -32.61
CA LYS A 331 3.87 10.81 -33.83
C LYS A 331 3.05 11.91 -34.53
N ASP A 332 2.67 12.95 -33.82
CA ASP A 332 1.92 14.05 -34.35
C ASP A 332 2.87 15.23 -34.69
N SER A 333 3.17 15.42 -35.96
CA SER A 333 4.12 16.43 -36.43
C SER A 333 3.74 17.88 -36.07
N ALA A 334 2.46 18.15 -35.81
CA ALA A 334 2.00 19.45 -35.37
C ALA A 334 2.33 19.72 -33.90
N LEU A 335 2.21 18.70 -33.06
CA LEU A 335 2.51 18.79 -31.63
C LEU A 335 4.02 18.71 -31.36
N GLU A 336 4.74 17.82 -32.02
CA GLU A 336 6.20 17.67 -31.93
C GLU A 336 6.95 19.00 -32.17
N ARG A 337 6.47 19.79 -33.12
CA ARG A 337 7.07 21.12 -33.44
C ARG A 337 6.75 22.18 -32.38
N ARG A 338 5.85 21.94 -31.43
CA ARG A 338 5.37 22.92 -30.45
C ARG A 338 5.82 22.59 -29.03
N PHE A 339 5.91 21.31 -28.71
CA PHE A 339 6.39 20.87 -27.40
C PHE A 339 7.91 20.70 -27.40
N GLN A 340 8.51 21.04 -26.26
CA GLN A 340 9.92 20.80 -25.98
C GLN A 340 10.03 19.85 -24.79
N PRO A 341 10.59 18.65 -24.95
CA PRO A 341 10.75 17.71 -23.85
C PRO A 341 11.73 18.20 -22.78
N VAL A 342 11.36 17.98 -21.52
CA VAL A 342 12.19 18.16 -20.33
C VAL A 342 12.14 16.86 -19.56
N THR A 343 13.24 16.12 -19.51
CA THR A 343 13.32 14.87 -18.78
C THR A 343 13.41 15.15 -17.29
N VAL A 344 12.56 14.44 -16.53
CA VAL A 344 12.56 14.45 -15.07
C VAL A 344 12.93 13.04 -14.64
N ASP A 345 14.19 12.87 -14.26
CA ASP A 345 14.73 11.59 -13.85
C ASP A 345 14.39 11.28 -12.37
N GLU A 346 14.49 10.00 -12.00
CA GLU A 346 14.39 9.56 -10.61
C GLU A 346 15.51 10.22 -9.78
N PRO A 347 15.20 10.86 -8.64
CA PRO A 347 16.21 11.47 -7.79
C PRO A 347 17.10 10.40 -7.14
N SER A 348 18.34 10.77 -6.82
CA SER A 348 19.24 9.93 -6.05
C SER A 348 18.70 9.67 -4.62
N GLU A 349 19.27 8.68 -3.93
CA GLU A 349 18.89 8.41 -2.54
C GLU A 349 19.16 9.62 -1.63
N GLU A 350 20.28 10.33 -1.86
CA GLU A 350 20.64 11.52 -1.07
C GLU A 350 19.65 12.68 -1.31
N GLU A 351 19.29 12.94 -2.57
CA GLU A 351 18.28 13.93 -2.93
C GLU A 351 16.90 13.57 -2.36
N SER A 352 16.54 12.29 -2.41
CA SER A 352 15.27 11.80 -1.86
C SER A 352 15.20 11.97 -0.35
N ILE A 353 16.30 11.74 0.39
CA ILE A 353 16.36 12.03 1.83
C ILE A 353 16.20 13.53 2.10
N ALA A 354 16.81 14.40 1.29
CA ALA A 354 16.65 15.85 1.42
C ALA A 354 15.17 16.27 1.16
N ILE A 355 14.51 15.70 0.15
CA ILE A 355 13.09 15.93 -0.14
C ILE A 355 12.24 15.52 1.06
N LEU A 356 12.43 14.32 1.60
CA LEU A 356 11.68 13.85 2.76
C LEU A 356 11.89 14.71 4.00
N LYS A 357 13.13 15.19 4.24
CA LYS A 357 13.43 16.13 5.33
C LYS A 357 12.67 17.46 5.19
N GLY A 358 12.52 17.94 3.96
CA GLY A 358 11.71 19.14 3.68
C GLY A 358 10.21 18.96 3.87
N LEU A 359 9.70 17.75 3.61
CA LEU A 359 8.28 17.43 3.75
C LEU A 359 7.90 17.03 5.19
N ARG A 360 8.87 16.65 6.02
CA ARG A 360 8.68 16.10 7.37
C ARG A 360 7.68 16.87 8.22
N SER A 361 7.86 18.18 8.34
CA SER A 361 7.03 19.02 9.23
C SER A 361 5.54 18.95 8.90
N ARG A 362 5.20 18.84 7.61
CA ARG A 362 3.79 18.73 7.16
C ARG A 362 3.18 17.37 7.49
N TYR A 363 3.94 16.29 7.33
CA TYR A 363 3.47 14.95 7.70
C TYR A 363 3.36 14.80 9.23
N GLU A 364 4.30 15.38 9.99
CA GLU A 364 4.23 15.44 11.45
C GLU A 364 2.99 16.19 11.95
N GLU A 365 2.66 17.32 11.35
CA GLU A 365 1.46 18.11 11.66
C GLU A 365 0.18 17.36 11.30
N HIS A 366 0.13 16.73 10.12
CA HIS A 366 -1.04 16.00 9.65
C HIS A 366 -1.36 14.78 10.54
N HIS A 367 -0.35 13.97 10.84
CA HIS A 367 -0.52 12.73 11.62
C HIS A 367 -0.38 12.95 13.13
N ARG A 368 0.14 14.09 13.56
CA ARG A 368 0.47 14.40 14.98
C ARG A 368 1.44 13.38 15.57
N VAL A 369 2.50 13.08 14.84
CA VAL A 369 3.58 12.16 15.22
C VAL A 369 4.93 12.86 14.99
N GLU A 370 5.97 12.44 15.69
CA GLU A 370 7.34 12.89 15.47
C GLU A 370 8.04 11.87 14.54
N ILE A 371 8.69 12.33 13.45
CA ILE A 371 9.39 11.48 12.49
C ILE A 371 10.90 11.67 12.64
N THR A 372 11.62 10.59 12.96
CA THR A 372 13.08 10.65 13.15
C THR A 372 13.83 10.70 11.82
N ASP A 373 15.06 11.22 11.83
CA ASP A 373 15.95 11.21 10.65
C ASP A 373 16.24 9.77 10.20
N ASP A 374 16.43 8.86 11.15
CA ASP A 374 16.64 7.43 10.85
C ASP A 374 15.45 6.80 10.11
N ALA A 375 14.21 7.22 10.41
CA ALA A 375 13.03 6.77 9.69
C ALA A 375 13.02 7.25 8.24
N LEU A 376 13.43 8.51 7.98
CA LEU A 376 13.51 9.05 6.62
C LEU A 376 14.59 8.34 5.79
N GLU A 377 15.76 8.14 6.37
CA GLU A 377 16.83 7.37 5.71
C GLU A 377 16.42 5.92 5.46
N ALA A 378 15.78 5.28 6.44
CA ALA A 378 15.27 3.92 6.29
C ALA A 378 14.20 3.84 5.18
N ALA A 379 13.28 4.80 5.09
CA ALA A 379 12.25 4.84 4.05
C ALA A 379 12.86 4.88 2.65
N VAL A 380 13.89 5.69 2.44
CA VAL A 380 14.58 5.75 1.12
C VAL A 380 15.35 4.48 0.86
N LYS A 381 16.21 4.03 1.77
CA LYS A 381 17.06 2.83 1.60
C LYS A 381 16.22 1.55 1.41
N LEU A 382 15.19 1.38 2.25
CA LEU A 382 14.34 0.20 2.18
C LEU A 382 13.43 0.22 0.94
N SER A 383 12.87 1.38 0.56
CA SER A 383 12.08 1.47 -0.66
C SER A 383 12.93 1.25 -1.92
N SER A 384 14.14 1.80 -1.98
CA SER A 384 15.07 1.59 -3.09
C SER A 384 15.44 0.12 -3.23
N ARG A 385 15.66 -0.58 -2.11
CA ARG A 385 16.08 -1.98 -2.08
C ARG A 385 14.94 -2.97 -2.29
N TYR A 386 13.74 -2.69 -1.77
CA TYR A 386 12.66 -3.68 -1.66
C TYR A 386 11.43 -3.39 -2.54
N ILE A 387 11.27 -2.16 -3.05
CA ILE A 387 10.12 -1.74 -3.87
C ILE A 387 10.63 -1.31 -5.25
N ASN A 388 10.55 -2.24 -6.23
CA ASN A 388 11.11 -2.04 -7.57
C ASN A 388 10.07 -1.63 -8.62
N ASP A 389 8.79 -1.65 -8.28
CA ASP A 389 7.67 -1.32 -9.17
C ASP A 389 7.25 0.15 -9.12
N ARG A 390 7.88 0.94 -8.24
CA ARG A 390 7.66 2.38 -8.05
C ARG A 390 8.98 3.13 -7.99
N PHE A 391 8.93 4.44 -8.19
CA PHE A 391 10.09 5.32 -8.27
C PHE A 391 10.21 6.24 -7.05
N LEU A 392 11.42 6.67 -6.73
CA LEU A 392 11.68 7.72 -5.76
C LEU A 392 11.25 9.09 -6.33
N PRO A 393 10.81 10.05 -5.50
CA PRO A 393 10.66 9.98 -4.05
C PRO A 393 9.33 9.38 -3.59
N ASP A 394 8.35 9.18 -4.48
CA ASP A 394 6.96 8.82 -4.18
C ASP A 394 6.84 7.56 -3.30
N LYS A 395 7.56 6.47 -3.66
CA LYS A 395 7.56 5.24 -2.85
C LYS A 395 8.07 5.42 -1.42
N ALA A 396 8.99 6.34 -1.19
CA ALA A 396 9.53 6.62 0.15
C ALA A 396 8.58 7.54 0.93
N ILE A 397 7.91 8.48 0.27
CA ILE A 397 6.86 9.34 0.84
C ILE A 397 5.69 8.47 1.30
N ASP A 398 5.19 7.58 0.44
CA ASP A 398 4.11 6.64 0.77
C ASP A 398 4.44 5.77 2.00
N LEU A 399 5.70 5.31 2.13
CA LEU A 399 6.13 4.54 3.30
C LEU A 399 6.07 5.35 4.60
N ILE A 400 6.49 6.61 4.56
CA ILE A 400 6.43 7.50 5.74
C ILE A 400 4.99 7.81 6.10
N ASP A 401 4.15 8.10 5.11
CA ASP A 401 2.73 8.40 5.30
C ASP A 401 2.00 7.21 5.95
N GLU A 402 2.21 5.99 5.42
CA GLU A 402 1.60 4.77 5.98
C GLU A 402 2.18 4.42 7.36
N ALA A 403 3.49 4.60 7.59
CA ALA A 403 4.10 4.36 8.90
C ALA A 403 3.55 5.31 9.96
N ALA A 404 3.43 6.60 9.63
CA ALA A 404 2.84 7.62 10.50
C ALA A 404 1.36 7.32 10.80
N SER A 405 0.58 6.94 9.78
CA SER A 405 -0.81 6.52 9.92
C SER A 405 -0.95 5.29 10.83
N LYS A 406 -0.09 4.28 10.65
CA LYS A 406 -0.08 3.05 11.45
C LYS A 406 0.26 3.32 12.91
N VAL A 407 1.25 4.18 13.18
CA VAL A 407 1.62 4.61 14.54
C VAL A 407 0.45 5.34 15.20
N ARG A 408 -0.20 6.26 14.48
CA ARG A 408 -1.40 6.97 14.96
C ARG A 408 -2.53 6.00 15.28
N LEU A 409 -2.86 5.04 14.39
CA LEU A 409 -3.90 4.04 14.59
C LEU A 409 -3.61 3.12 15.78
N SER A 410 -2.34 2.76 16.00
CA SER A 410 -1.95 1.92 17.13
C SER A 410 -2.31 2.55 18.48
N ASN A 411 -2.31 3.89 18.56
CA ASN A 411 -2.71 4.63 19.75
C ASN A 411 -4.23 4.63 19.99
N TYR A 412 -5.05 4.28 18.99
CA TYR A 412 -6.51 4.14 19.14
C TYR A 412 -6.94 2.71 19.44
N THR A 413 -6.06 1.72 19.28
CA THR A 413 -6.38 0.31 19.51
C THR A 413 -6.43 0.02 21.01
N LYS A 414 -7.59 -0.38 21.52
CA LYS A 414 -7.75 -0.80 22.94
C LYS A 414 -6.83 -1.99 23.26
N PRO A 415 -6.22 -2.02 24.46
CA PRO A 415 -5.39 -3.14 24.89
C PRO A 415 -6.12 -4.49 24.75
N SER A 416 -5.42 -5.52 24.29
CA SER A 416 -5.97 -6.88 24.11
C SER A 416 -6.62 -7.43 25.38
N LYS A 417 -6.08 -7.07 26.55
CA LYS A 417 -6.65 -7.43 27.86
C LYS A 417 -8.11 -7.00 28.05
N ILE A 418 -8.54 -5.90 27.43
CA ILE A 418 -9.93 -5.45 27.51
C ILE A 418 -10.83 -6.40 26.73
N LYS A 419 -10.43 -6.81 25.53
CA LYS A 419 -11.16 -7.79 24.72
C LYS A 419 -11.27 -9.16 25.44
N ASP A 420 -10.20 -9.58 26.13
CA ASP A 420 -10.20 -10.81 26.92
C ASP A 420 -11.16 -10.71 28.11
N TYR A 421 -11.27 -9.55 28.75
CA TYR A 421 -12.22 -9.32 29.83
C TYR A 421 -13.66 -9.20 29.31
N GLU A 422 -13.87 -8.57 28.15
CA GLU A 422 -15.19 -8.51 27.50
C GLU A 422 -15.68 -9.92 27.14
N ALA A 423 -14.85 -10.76 26.54
CA ALA A 423 -15.19 -12.16 26.25
C ALA A 423 -15.53 -12.97 27.53
N GLN A 424 -14.77 -12.78 28.63
CA GLN A 424 -15.08 -13.42 29.91
C GLN A 424 -16.39 -12.94 30.52
N ILE A 425 -16.79 -11.69 30.26
CA ILE A 425 -18.08 -11.17 30.72
C ILE A 425 -19.23 -11.81 29.93
N ASP A 426 -19.07 -11.98 28.62
CA ASP A 426 -20.06 -12.63 27.76
C ASP A 426 -20.23 -14.12 28.15
N ASP A 427 -19.15 -14.86 28.38
CA ASP A 427 -19.20 -16.25 28.89
C ASP A 427 -19.93 -16.33 30.26
N LEU A 428 -19.64 -15.39 31.17
CA LEU A 428 -20.32 -15.32 32.47
C LEU A 428 -21.80 -14.87 32.37
N GLU A 429 -22.18 -14.12 31.31
CA GLU A 429 -23.60 -13.79 31.08
C GLU A 429 -24.37 -15.03 30.67
N GLU A 430 -23.83 -15.89 29.77
CA GLU A 430 -24.43 -17.16 29.40
C GLU A 430 -24.57 -18.11 30.61
N GLU A 431 -23.54 -18.22 31.48
CA GLU A 431 -23.58 -19.01 32.70
C GLU A 431 -24.63 -18.46 33.69
N LYS A 432 -24.79 -17.14 33.79
CA LYS A 432 -25.77 -16.49 34.65
C LYS A 432 -27.20 -16.78 34.17
N GLU A 433 -27.43 -16.66 32.85
CA GLU A 433 -28.75 -16.99 32.28
C GLU A 433 -29.11 -18.46 32.50
N SER A 434 -28.14 -19.38 32.34
CA SER A 434 -28.32 -20.80 32.65
C SER A 434 -28.65 -21.02 34.12
N ALA A 435 -27.92 -20.37 35.04
CA ALA A 435 -28.20 -20.47 36.48
C ALA A 435 -29.56 -19.91 36.88
N ILE A 436 -30.07 -18.89 36.19
CA ILE A 436 -31.41 -18.33 36.41
C ILE A 436 -32.49 -19.30 35.91
N ARG A 437 -32.29 -19.98 34.76
CA ARG A 437 -33.21 -20.99 34.23
C ARG A 437 -33.31 -22.21 35.14
N ASP A 438 -32.21 -22.56 35.85
CA ASP A 438 -32.11 -23.65 36.79
C ASP A 438 -32.55 -23.24 38.21
N GLU A 439 -33.14 -22.03 38.41
CA GLU A 439 -33.60 -21.46 39.71
C GLU A 439 -32.48 -21.35 40.76
N ALA A 440 -31.20 -21.40 40.37
CA ALA A 440 -30.06 -21.35 41.27
C ALA A 440 -29.60 -19.90 41.57
N TYR A 441 -30.44 -19.13 42.26
CA TYR A 441 -30.24 -17.68 42.49
C TYR A 441 -28.98 -17.31 43.28
N GLU A 442 -28.48 -18.17 44.18
CA GLU A 442 -27.20 -17.93 44.89
C GLU A 442 -26.03 -17.95 43.93
N LYS A 443 -25.98 -18.92 42.99
CA LYS A 443 -24.93 -18.99 41.94
C LYS A 443 -25.00 -17.79 41.00
N ALA A 444 -26.20 -17.39 40.59
CA ALA A 444 -26.41 -16.21 39.77
C ALA A 444 -25.90 -14.93 40.45
N GLY A 445 -26.09 -14.81 41.78
CA GLY A 445 -25.57 -13.70 42.59
C GLY A 445 -24.03 -13.67 42.67
N ASP A 446 -23.38 -14.83 42.77
CA ASP A 446 -21.90 -14.92 42.77
C ASP A 446 -21.30 -14.64 41.40
N ILE A 447 -21.96 -15.06 40.31
CA ILE A 447 -21.56 -14.73 38.95
C ILE A 447 -21.68 -13.22 38.73
N LYS A 448 -22.74 -12.55 39.16
CA LYS A 448 -22.90 -11.11 39.09
C LYS A 448 -21.76 -10.36 39.79
N LYS A 449 -21.36 -10.80 40.99
CA LYS A 449 -20.19 -10.21 41.70
C LYS A 449 -18.88 -10.36 40.91
N LYS A 450 -18.68 -11.48 40.18
CA LYS A 450 -17.53 -11.67 39.32
C LYS A 450 -17.56 -10.74 38.12
N GLN A 451 -18.70 -10.56 37.49
CA GLN A 451 -18.90 -9.62 36.39
C GLN A 451 -18.62 -8.18 36.82
N GLU A 452 -19.12 -7.76 37.99
CA GLU A 452 -18.85 -6.41 38.53
C GLU A 452 -17.35 -6.17 38.76
N LYS A 453 -16.62 -7.17 39.27
CA LYS A 453 -15.16 -7.10 39.44
C LYS A 453 -14.41 -7.00 38.08
N LEU A 454 -14.90 -7.68 37.06
CA LEU A 454 -14.32 -7.60 35.72
C LEU A 454 -14.63 -6.24 35.08
N LYS A 455 -15.86 -5.73 35.22
CA LYS A 455 -16.22 -4.38 34.74
C LYS A 455 -15.37 -3.28 35.41
N GLU A 456 -15.10 -3.41 36.72
CA GLU A 456 -14.21 -2.48 37.43
C GLU A 456 -12.75 -2.58 36.94
N LYS A 457 -12.26 -3.79 36.65
CA LYS A 457 -10.92 -3.96 36.00
C LYS A 457 -10.86 -3.32 34.62
N ILE A 458 -11.90 -3.45 33.80
CA ILE A 458 -12.01 -2.81 32.51
C ILE A 458 -11.92 -1.29 32.68
N ARG A 459 -12.72 -0.73 33.62
CA ARG A 459 -12.73 0.72 33.91
C ARG A 459 -11.34 1.23 34.31
N LEU A 460 -10.69 0.58 35.25
CA LEU A 460 -9.33 0.94 35.68
C LEU A 460 -8.27 0.81 34.59
N THR A 461 -8.45 -0.20 33.72
CA THR A 461 -7.54 -0.41 32.58
C THR A 461 -7.74 0.66 31.50
N LEU A 462 -9.00 1.06 31.26
CA LEU A 462 -9.34 2.15 30.35
C LEU A 462 -8.80 3.50 30.86
N GLU A 463 -9.01 3.84 32.12
CA GLU A 463 -8.51 5.09 32.73
C GLU A 463 -6.98 5.18 32.67
N LYS A 464 -6.26 4.06 32.90
CA LYS A 464 -4.81 3.99 32.74
C LYS A 464 -4.39 4.20 31.29
N TRP A 465 -5.05 3.52 30.38
CA TRP A 465 -4.76 3.62 28.94
C TRP A 465 -5.03 5.03 28.40
N GLU A 466 -6.13 5.70 28.83
CA GLU A 466 -6.41 7.08 28.45
C GLU A 466 -5.34 8.06 28.96
N LYS A 467 -4.88 7.91 30.19
CA LYS A 467 -3.77 8.71 30.74
C LYS A 467 -2.45 8.46 30.03
N GLU A 468 -2.14 7.20 29.72
CA GLU A 468 -0.95 6.82 28.94
C GLU A 468 -1.02 7.34 27.51
N LYS A 469 -2.23 7.37 26.92
CA LYS A 469 -2.47 7.89 25.56
C LYS A 469 -2.18 9.38 25.45
N GLU A 470 -2.54 10.19 26.48
CA GLU A 470 -2.28 11.63 26.51
C GLU A 470 -0.80 11.98 26.67
N THR A 471 -0.04 11.14 27.39
CA THR A 471 1.39 11.38 27.68
C THR A 471 2.34 10.73 26.67
N ARG A 472 1.87 9.80 25.82
CA ARG A 472 2.71 9.05 24.92
C ARG A 472 3.07 9.89 23.69
N LYS A 473 4.34 10.25 23.55
CA LYS A 473 4.87 10.78 22.29
C LYS A 473 4.84 9.67 21.24
N LEU A 474 4.15 9.93 20.15
CA LEU A 474 4.10 9.03 19.00
C LEU A 474 5.30 9.33 18.11
N VAL A 475 6.24 8.39 18.02
CA VAL A 475 7.46 8.52 17.25
C VAL A 475 7.48 7.47 16.16
N VAL A 476 7.79 7.89 14.94
CA VAL A 476 8.04 7.02 13.78
C VAL A 476 9.54 6.84 13.65
N GLY A 477 10.03 5.63 13.84
CA GLY A 477 11.43 5.26 13.69
C GLY A 477 11.64 4.27 12.53
N GLU A 478 12.88 3.79 12.37
CA GLU A 478 13.25 2.78 11.37
C GLU A 478 12.39 1.51 11.46
N ASN A 479 12.04 1.10 12.69
CA ASN A 479 11.26 -0.12 12.92
C ASN A 479 9.83 -0.05 12.35
N GLU A 480 9.19 1.09 12.46
CA GLU A 480 7.82 1.31 11.98
C GLU A 480 7.80 1.33 10.45
N VAL A 481 8.79 1.96 9.83
CA VAL A 481 8.99 1.94 8.38
C VAL A 481 9.27 0.51 7.88
N ALA A 482 10.15 -0.23 8.55
CA ALA A 482 10.44 -1.62 8.21
C ALA A 482 9.21 -2.54 8.30
N ASP A 483 8.30 -2.26 9.26
CA ASP A 483 7.03 -2.98 9.38
C ASP A 483 6.06 -2.72 8.21
N VAL A 484 6.06 -1.52 7.65
CA VAL A 484 5.25 -1.19 6.46
C VAL A 484 5.83 -1.89 5.24
N VAL A 485 7.15 -1.80 5.04
CA VAL A 485 7.84 -2.50 3.95
C VAL A 485 7.59 -4.01 4.04
N ALA A 486 7.63 -4.59 5.24
CA ALA A 486 7.31 -6.01 5.44
C ALA A 486 5.86 -6.34 5.09
N GLY A 487 4.92 -5.43 5.36
CA GLY A 487 3.51 -5.57 4.98
C GLY A 487 3.32 -5.60 3.45
N TRP A 488 3.97 -4.70 2.71
CA TRP A 488 3.86 -4.58 1.26
C TRP A 488 4.56 -5.72 0.52
N THR A 489 5.80 -6.00 0.93
CA THR A 489 6.66 -6.98 0.24
C THR A 489 6.50 -8.40 0.76
N LYS A 490 5.85 -8.59 1.92
CA LYS A 490 5.77 -9.84 2.70
C LYS A 490 7.14 -10.36 3.16
N ILE A 491 8.17 -9.49 3.17
CA ILE A 491 9.52 -9.81 3.61
C ILE A 491 9.67 -9.34 5.05
N PRO A 492 10.04 -10.18 6.01
CA PRO A 492 10.21 -9.79 7.42
C PRO A 492 11.48 -8.95 7.62
N VAL A 493 11.46 -7.68 7.17
CA VAL A 493 12.62 -6.77 7.15
C VAL A 493 13.23 -6.57 8.54
N LYS A 494 12.41 -6.49 9.62
CA LYS A 494 12.89 -6.37 11.01
C LYS A 494 13.75 -7.54 11.48
N LYS A 495 13.43 -8.76 11.04
CA LYS A 495 14.20 -9.95 11.43
C LYS A 495 15.52 -10.08 10.67
N LEU A 496 15.64 -9.39 9.52
CA LEU A 496 16.79 -9.54 8.63
C LEU A 496 18.05 -8.79 9.12
N ALA A 497 17.95 -7.71 9.87
CA ALA A 497 19.12 -6.89 10.21
C ALA A 497 20.02 -7.50 11.31
N GLN A 498 19.46 -8.09 12.37
CA GLN A 498 20.26 -8.69 13.48
C GLN A 498 20.37 -10.21 13.40
N GLU A 499 19.30 -10.90 13.01
CA GLU A 499 19.29 -12.36 12.87
C GLU A 499 19.92 -12.85 11.53
N GLU A 500 20.03 -11.98 10.50
CA GLU A 500 20.55 -12.38 9.19
C GLU A 500 22.03 -12.79 9.27
N SER A 501 22.84 -12.08 10.04
CA SER A 501 24.25 -12.42 10.25
C SER A 501 24.42 -13.77 10.95
N GLU A 502 23.57 -14.07 11.94
CA GLU A 502 23.61 -15.36 12.63
C GLU A 502 23.03 -16.49 11.77
N ARG A 503 21.95 -16.25 11.07
CA ARG A 503 21.37 -17.20 10.10
C ARG A 503 22.33 -17.51 8.96
N LEU A 504 22.99 -16.50 8.40
CA LEU A 504 24.01 -16.71 7.36
C LEU A 504 25.23 -17.49 7.89
N LYS A 505 25.64 -17.30 9.14
CA LYS A 505 26.67 -18.11 9.79
C LYS A 505 26.24 -19.57 9.92
N ASN A 506 24.98 -19.81 10.32
CA ASN A 506 24.43 -21.15 10.56
C ASN A 506 23.69 -21.74 9.35
N LEU A 507 23.78 -21.11 8.16
CA LEU A 507 23.03 -21.53 6.97
C LEU A 507 23.29 -22.99 6.60
N GLU A 508 24.50 -23.49 6.75
CA GLU A 508 24.86 -24.90 6.51
C GLU A 508 24.07 -25.85 7.44
N GLY A 509 23.97 -25.52 8.72
CA GLY A 509 23.21 -26.30 9.69
C GLY A 509 21.69 -26.32 9.36
N ILE A 510 21.13 -25.16 9.02
CA ILE A 510 19.72 -25.02 8.64
C ILE A 510 19.40 -25.85 7.38
N LEU A 511 20.29 -25.83 6.37
CA LEU A 511 20.10 -26.63 5.16
C LEU A 511 20.22 -28.13 5.43
N HIS A 512 21.11 -28.56 6.34
CA HIS A 512 21.25 -29.96 6.74
C HIS A 512 20.07 -30.49 7.56
N GLU A 513 19.25 -29.66 8.18
CA GLU A 513 18.01 -30.12 8.80
C GLU A 513 17.04 -30.77 7.81
N ARG A 514 17.09 -30.36 6.52
CA ARG A 514 16.23 -30.88 5.44
C ARG A 514 16.96 -31.73 4.41
N VAL A 515 18.26 -31.49 4.21
CA VAL A 515 19.06 -32.15 3.18
C VAL A 515 20.11 -33.02 3.86
N VAL A 516 19.96 -34.31 3.70
CA VAL A 516 20.89 -35.30 4.26
C VAL A 516 21.98 -35.65 3.26
N GLY A 517 23.23 -35.68 3.71
CA GLY A 517 24.39 -35.80 2.84
C GLY A 517 24.60 -34.51 2.00
N GLN A 518 25.33 -34.62 0.91
CA GLN A 518 25.60 -33.53 -0.02
C GLN A 518 26.37 -32.34 0.61
N GLU A 519 27.32 -32.63 1.52
CA GLU A 519 28.08 -31.62 2.28
C GLU A 519 28.77 -30.60 1.35
N GLU A 520 29.34 -31.05 0.23
CA GLU A 520 29.98 -30.16 -0.74
C GLU A 520 28.98 -29.18 -1.35
N ALA A 521 27.78 -29.67 -1.71
CA ALA A 521 26.73 -28.85 -2.29
C ALA A 521 26.24 -27.79 -1.31
N VAL A 522 25.94 -28.19 -0.06
CA VAL A 522 25.47 -27.28 0.99
C VAL A 522 26.55 -26.25 1.31
N THR A 523 27.80 -26.63 1.43
CA THR A 523 28.91 -25.72 1.74
C THR A 523 29.17 -24.74 0.59
N ALA A 524 29.16 -25.18 -0.68
CA ALA A 524 29.36 -24.34 -1.84
C ALA A 524 28.25 -23.29 -1.98
N VAL A 525 26.97 -23.72 -1.86
CA VAL A 525 25.81 -22.81 -1.87
C VAL A 525 25.92 -21.80 -0.75
N SER A 526 26.17 -22.23 0.48
CA SER A 526 26.25 -21.34 1.65
C SER A 526 27.36 -20.29 1.52
N LYS A 527 28.55 -20.69 1.01
CA LYS A 527 29.66 -19.75 0.75
C LYS A 527 29.32 -18.72 -0.31
N ALA A 528 28.69 -19.13 -1.43
CA ALA A 528 28.29 -18.22 -2.50
C ALA A 528 27.21 -17.22 -2.03
N ILE A 529 26.21 -17.70 -1.30
CA ILE A 529 25.17 -16.85 -0.72
C ILE A 529 25.77 -15.83 0.28
N ARG A 530 26.67 -16.27 1.16
CA ARG A 530 27.37 -15.33 2.08
C ARG A 530 28.10 -14.24 1.30
N ARG A 531 28.87 -14.59 0.23
CA ARG A 531 29.57 -13.59 -0.62
C ARG A 531 28.59 -12.60 -1.25
N GLY A 532 27.44 -13.08 -1.77
CA GLY A 532 26.45 -12.24 -2.40
C GLY A 532 25.77 -11.26 -1.42
N ARG A 533 25.45 -11.72 -0.19
CA ARG A 533 24.76 -10.90 0.81
C ARG A 533 25.64 -9.87 1.51
N ILE A 534 26.94 -10.14 1.68
CA ILE A 534 27.89 -9.19 2.30
C ILE A 534 28.27 -8.04 1.33
N GLY A 535 27.83 -8.11 0.06
CA GLY A 535 28.11 -7.06 -0.92
C GLY A 535 29.48 -7.18 -1.60
N LEU A 536 30.15 -8.33 -1.49
CA LEU A 536 31.42 -8.60 -2.20
C LEU A 536 31.26 -9.00 -3.68
N LYS A 537 30.00 -9.10 -4.14
CA LYS A 537 29.64 -9.44 -5.53
C LYS A 537 29.19 -8.18 -6.27
N ASP A 538 29.30 -8.20 -7.61
CA ASP A 538 28.77 -7.13 -8.47
C ASP A 538 27.25 -6.89 -8.16
N PRO A 539 26.86 -5.67 -7.78
CA PRO A 539 25.49 -5.34 -7.42
C PRO A 539 24.50 -5.47 -8.59
N LYS A 540 24.99 -5.59 -9.82
CA LYS A 540 24.16 -5.80 -11.00
C LYS A 540 23.69 -7.25 -11.15
N ARG A 541 24.38 -8.22 -10.57
CA ARG A 541 24.11 -9.66 -10.73
C ARG A 541 23.14 -10.21 -9.67
N PRO A 542 22.46 -11.35 -9.94
CA PRO A 542 21.67 -12.07 -8.94
C PRO A 542 22.49 -12.43 -7.69
N ILE A 543 21.84 -12.63 -6.53
CA ILE A 543 22.51 -13.00 -5.25
C ILE A 543 23.40 -14.22 -5.44
N GLY A 544 22.92 -15.25 -6.17
CA GLY A 544 23.66 -16.46 -6.49
C GLY A 544 23.09 -17.13 -7.73
N SER A 545 23.97 -17.77 -8.52
CA SER A 545 23.62 -18.57 -9.68
C SER A 545 24.30 -19.93 -9.62
N PHE A 546 23.50 -21.00 -9.66
CA PHE A 546 23.95 -22.36 -9.41
C PHE A 546 23.49 -23.30 -10.53
N LEU A 547 24.37 -24.23 -10.93
CA LEU A 547 24.00 -25.35 -11.78
C LEU A 547 24.16 -26.66 -10.96
N PHE A 548 23.05 -27.33 -10.68
CA PHE A 548 23.00 -28.60 -9.95
C PHE A 548 22.97 -29.77 -10.92
N LEU A 549 24.02 -30.59 -10.91
CA LEU A 549 24.20 -31.74 -11.77
C LEU A 549 24.02 -33.02 -10.96
N GLY A 550 23.46 -34.06 -11.57
CA GLY A 550 23.36 -35.37 -10.94
C GLY A 550 22.10 -36.15 -11.26
N PRO A 551 21.99 -37.42 -10.83
CA PRO A 551 20.84 -38.26 -11.12
C PRO A 551 19.56 -37.75 -10.46
N THR A 552 18.44 -38.33 -10.82
CA THR A 552 17.13 -37.98 -10.25
C THR A 552 17.04 -38.49 -8.79
N GLY A 553 16.38 -37.74 -7.92
CA GLY A 553 16.11 -38.18 -6.54
C GLY A 553 17.25 -38.02 -5.53
N VAL A 554 18.35 -37.31 -5.87
CA VAL A 554 19.49 -37.05 -4.98
C VAL A 554 19.35 -35.80 -4.10
N GLY A 555 18.28 -35.04 -4.23
CA GLY A 555 17.98 -33.88 -3.37
C GLY A 555 18.14 -32.50 -4.01
N LYS A 556 18.37 -32.39 -5.33
CA LYS A 556 18.52 -31.09 -6.04
C LYS A 556 17.36 -30.12 -5.77
N THR A 557 16.13 -30.57 -6.00
CA THR A 557 14.92 -29.77 -5.77
C THR A 557 14.68 -29.51 -4.28
N GLU A 558 15.02 -30.45 -3.40
CA GLU A 558 14.83 -30.27 -1.96
C GLU A 558 15.80 -29.23 -1.38
N LEU A 559 17.06 -29.21 -1.85
CA LEU A 559 18.02 -28.15 -1.48
C LEU A 559 17.52 -26.77 -1.94
N SER A 560 16.88 -26.68 -3.12
CA SER A 560 16.29 -25.44 -3.62
C SER A 560 15.13 -24.96 -2.73
N LYS A 561 14.28 -25.87 -2.24
CA LYS A 561 13.19 -25.57 -1.29
C LYS A 561 13.72 -25.16 0.08
N ALA A 562 14.69 -25.91 0.60
CA ALA A 562 15.33 -25.60 1.88
C ALA A 562 16.01 -24.22 1.83
N LEU A 563 16.63 -23.87 0.70
CA LEU A 563 17.26 -22.57 0.50
C LEU A 563 16.21 -21.43 0.44
N ALA A 564 15.05 -21.65 -0.23
CA ALA A 564 13.98 -20.67 -0.27
C ALA A 564 13.42 -20.39 1.14
N GLU A 565 13.21 -21.42 1.93
CA GLU A 565 12.74 -21.29 3.32
C GLU A 565 13.79 -20.61 4.22
N ALA A 566 15.06 -21.00 4.11
CA ALA A 566 16.13 -20.43 4.91
C ALA A 566 16.39 -18.96 4.62
N MET A 567 16.32 -18.55 3.32
CA MET A 567 16.64 -17.20 2.88
C MET A 567 15.44 -16.24 2.91
N PHE A 568 14.25 -16.72 2.56
CA PHE A 568 13.05 -15.89 2.38
C PHE A 568 11.90 -16.23 3.33
N GLY A 569 12.12 -17.17 4.25
CA GLY A 569 11.20 -17.51 5.34
C GLY A 569 10.04 -18.43 4.96
N THR A 570 9.78 -18.66 3.67
CA THR A 570 8.70 -19.55 3.20
C THR A 570 9.13 -20.38 1.99
N GLU A 571 8.68 -21.63 1.93
CA GLU A 571 8.88 -22.51 0.76
C GLU A 571 8.14 -21.97 -0.49
N SER A 572 7.07 -21.16 -0.31
CA SER A 572 6.32 -20.54 -1.40
C SER A 572 7.11 -19.47 -2.16
N SER A 573 8.25 -19.02 -1.63
CA SER A 573 9.19 -18.13 -2.33
C SER A 573 9.99 -18.84 -3.42
N LEU A 574 9.74 -20.14 -3.66
CA LEU A 574 10.33 -20.90 -4.77
C LEU A 574 9.46 -20.78 -6.03
N ILE A 575 9.98 -20.14 -7.08
CA ILE A 575 9.40 -20.12 -8.41
C ILE A 575 10.00 -21.25 -9.23
N ARG A 576 9.24 -22.33 -9.45
CA ARG A 576 9.67 -23.46 -10.29
C ARG A 576 9.22 -23.24 -11.73
N VAL A 577 10.16 -23.42 -12.66
CA VAL A 577 9.95 -23.37 -14.11
C VAL A 577 10.49 -24.67 -14.70
N ASP A 578 9.62 -25.49 -15.27
CA ASP A 578 9.98 -26.74 -15.92
C ASP A 578 10.38 -26.46 -17.37
N MET A 579 11.62 -26.75 -17.72
CA MET A 579 12.14 -26.46 -19.07
C MET A 579 11.60 -27.41 -20.12
N SER A 580 10.93 -28.49 -19.75
CA SER A 580 10.21 -29.35 -20.69
C SER A 580 9.05 -28.62 -21.39
N GLU A 581 8.49 -27.57 -20.77
CA GLU A 581 7.46 -26.72 -21.37
C GLU A 581 8.02 -25.67 -22.36
N TYR A 582 9.37 -25.51 -22.39
CA TYR A 582 10.07 -24.47 -23.16
C TYR A 582 11.03 -25.06 -24.22
N MET A 583 10.66 -26.21 -24.80
CA MET A 583 11.44 -26.89 -25.83
C MET A 583 11.28 -26.24 -27.22
N GLU A 584 10.17 -25.56 -27.48
CA GLU A 584 9.86 -24.95 -28.77
C GLU A 584 10.23 -23.47 -28.83
N LYS A 585 10.56 -22.94 -30.02
CA LYS A 585 10.92 -21.54 -30.23
C LYS A 585 9.83 -20.56 -29.73
N HIS A 586 8.56 -20.89 -29.94
CA HIS A 586 7.43 -20.07 -29.48
C HIS A 586 7.24 -20.05 -27.96
N SER A 587 7.81 -20.99 -27.26
CA SER A 587 7.71 -21.04 -25.79
C SER A 587 8.47 -19.94 -25.08
N VAL A 588 9.49 -19.34 -25.74
CA VAL A 588 10.22 -18.18 -25.22
C VAL A 588 9.30 -16.97 -24.99
N SER A 589 8.34 -16.77 -25.90
CA SER A 589 7.31 -15.72 -25.76
C SER A 589 6.42 -15.94 -24.54
N LYS A 590 6.20 -17.18 -24.09
CA LYS A 590 5.49 -17.44 -22.83
C LYS A 590 6.28 -17.00 -21.60
N MET A 591 7.61 -17.00 -21.69
CA MET A 591 8.48 -16.63 -20.58
C MET A 591 8.52 -15.13 -20.34
N ILE A 592 8.70 -14.32 -21.42
CA ILE A 592 8.91 -12.86 -21.36
C ILE A 592 7.74 -12.04 -21.93
N GLY A 593 6.73 -12.70 -22.55
CA GLY A 593 5.60 -12.06 -23.21
C GLY A 593 5.69 -12.11 -24.74
N SER A 594 4.54 -12.02 -25.40
CA SER A 594 4.44 -11.98 -26.86
C SER A 594 4.75 -10.58 -27.39
N PRO A 595 5.43 -10.44 -28.54
CA PRO A 595 5.64 -9.13 -29.17
C PRO A 595 4.31 -8.45 -29.56
N PRO A 596 4.30 -7.11 -29.72
CA PRO A 596 3.11 -6.37 -30.14
C PRO A 596 2.54 -6.95 -31.44
N GLY A 597 1.22 -7.18 -31.48
CA GLY A 597 0.51 -7.72 -32.66
C GLY A 597 0.33 -9.24 -32.68
N TYR A 598 0.88 -9.97 -31.73
CA TYR A 598 0.63 -11.41 -31.56
C TYR A 598 -0.41 -11.69 -30.47
N VAL A 599 -1.11 -12.82 -30.60
CA VAL A 599 -2.08 -13.30 -29.58
C VAL A 599 -1.36 -13.51 -28.24
N GLY A 600 -1.94 -13.00 -27.13
CA GLY A 600 -1.34 -13.08 -25.78
C GLY A 600 -0.41 -11.93 -25.41
N TYR A 601 -0.35 -10.83 -26.18
CA TYR A 601 0.44 -9.64 -25.83
C TYR A 601 0.01 -9.00 -24.50
N GLU A 602 -1.30 -9.00 -24.20
CA GLU A 602 -1.84 -8.41 -22.96
C GLU A 602 -1.61 -9.28 -21.72
N GLU A 603 -1.39 -10.58 -21.89
CA GLU A 603 -1.25 -11.52 -20.77
C GLU A 603 0.10 -11.43 -20.05
N GLY A 604 1.10 -10.76 -20.64
CA GLY A 604 2.47 -10.68 -20.09
C GLY A 604 3.20 -12.03 -20.08
N GLY A 605 4.49 -12.03 -19.73
CA GLY A 605 5.29 -13.26 -19.64
C GLY A 605 5.13 -13.95 -18.28
N GLN A 606 5.02 -15.29 -18.30
CA GLN A 606 4.80 -16.06 -17.05
C GLN A 606 5.95 -15.92 -16.05
N LEU A 607 7.21 -15.90 -16.51
CA LEU A 607 8.37 -15.70 -15.64
C LEU A 607 8.46 -14.25 -15.20
N SER A 608 8.35 -13.31 -16.14
CA SER A 608 8.46 -11.88 -15.87
C SER A 608 7.43 -11.41 -14.84
N GLU A 609 6.16 -11.83 -14.96
CA GLU A 609 5.10 -11.48 -14.01
C GLU A 609 5.30 -12.13 -12.62
N LYS A 610 5.74 -13.41 -12.57
CA LYS A 610 6.01 -14.09 -11.29
C LYS A 610 7.14 -13.41 -10.53
N VAL A 611 8.24 -13.04 -11.21
CA VAL A 611 9.40 -12.38 -10.60
C VAL A 611 9.06 -10.94 -10.22
N ARG A 612 8.32 -10.21 -11.06
CA ARG A 612 7.86 -8.85 -10.75
C ARG A 612 7.03 -8.81 -9.46
N ARG A 613 6.14 -9.81 -9.27
CA ARG A 613 5.31 -9.92 -8.05
C ARG A 613 6.10 -10.42 -6.83
N ASN A 614 7.13 -11.21 -7.04
CA ASN A 614 7.96 -11.80 -6.00
C ASN A 614 9.46 -11.61 -6.31
N PRO A 615 9.99 -10.38 -6.19
CA PRO A 615 11.39 -10.08 -6.53
C PRO A 615 12.40 -10.73 -5.58
N TYR A 616 11.96 -11.21 -4.42
CA TYR A 616 12.75 -11.96 -3.45
C TYR A 616 12.35 -13.44 -3.49
N SER A 617 12.96 -14.17 -4.40
CA SER A 617 12.61 -15.57 -4.63
C SER A 617 13.81 -16.41 -5.06
N VAL A 618 13.69 -17.72 -4.88
CA VAL A 618 14.55 -18.70 -5.53
C VAL A 618 13.88 -19.12 -6.83
N ILE A 619 14.57 -18.97 -7.94
CA ILE A 619 14.06 -19.38 -9.24
C ILE A 619 14.75 -20.69 -9.61
N LEU A 620 13.96 -21.75 -9.74
CA LEU A 620 14.42 -23.09 -10.09
C LEU A 620 14.03 -23.39 -11.54
N PHE A 621 15.03 -23.41 -12.43
CA PHE A 621 14.89 -23.93 -13.79
C PHE A 621 15.20 -25.45 -13.79
N ASP A 622 14.15 -26.26 -13.86
CA ASP A 622 14.27 -27.71 -13.78
C ASP A 622 14.51 -28.31 -15.18
N GLU A 623 15.42 -29.25 -15.33
CA GLU A 623 15.81 -29.93 -16.58
C GLU A 623 16.27 -28.95 -17.68
N ILE A 624 17.22 -28.07 -17.35
CA ILE A 624 17.67 -26.97 -18.21
C ILE A 624 18.22 -27.45 -19.57
N GLU A 625 18.72 -28.68 -19.66
CA GLU A 625 19.18 -29.29 -20.91
C GLU A 625 18.09 -29.48 -21.96
N LYS A 626 16.81 -29.43 -21.58
CA LYS A 626 15.67 -29.54 -22.51
C LYS A 626 15.24 -28.21 -23.09
N ALA A 627 15.72 -27.10 -22.56
CA ALA A 627 15.35 -25.76 -22.99
C ALA A 627 15.78 -25.47 -24.42
N HIS A 628 14.95 -24.72 -25.16
CA HIS A 628 15.33 -24.18 -26.48
C HIS A 628 16.56 -23.25 -26.36
N PRO A 629 17.48 -23.20 -27.36
CA PRO A 629 18.67 -22.35 -27.32
C PRO A 629 18.40 -20.86 -27.04
N ASP A 630 17.28 -20.31 -27.44
CA ASP A 630 16.91 -18.91 -27.18
C ASP A 630 16.63 -18.61 -25.70
N VAL A 631 16.26 -19.61 -24.90
CA VAL A 631 16.12 -19.47 -23.43
C VAL A 631 17.47 -19.14 -22.81
N PHE A 632 18.56 -19.75 -23.30
CA PHE A 632 19.92 -19.45 -22.79
C PHE A 632 20.33 -18.00 -23.05
N ASN A 633 19.88 -17.39 -24.15
CA ASN A 633 20.16 -15.97 -24.42
C ASN A 633 19.47 -15.05 -23.38
N ILE A 634 18.25 -15.38 -22.94
CA ILE A 634 17.57 -14.66 -21.87
C ILE A 634 18.29 -14.87 -20.54
N LEU A 635 18.68 -16.11 -20.24
CA LEU A 635 19.39 -16.41 -19.00
C LEU A 635 20.76 -15.73 -18.95
N LEU A 636 21.48 -15.58 -20.09
CA LEU A 636 22.72 -14.81 -20.15
C LEU A 636 22.49 -13.36 -19.74
N GLN A 637 21.43 -12.72 -20.23
CA GLN A 637 21.07 -11.36 -19.83
C GLN A 637 20.76 -11.26 -18.32
N VAL A 638 20.03 -12.24 -17.79
CA VAL A 638 19.74 -12.29 -16.33
C VAL A 638 21.02 -12.45 -15.51
N LEU A 639 21.94 -13.33 -15.95
CA LEU A 639 23.17 -13.63 -15.20
C LEU A 639 24.20 -12.50 -15.25
N ASP A 640 24.19 -11.66 -16.30
CA ASP A 640 25.13 -10.54 -16.46
C ASP A 640 24.59 -9.23 -15.96
N ASP A 641 23.40 -8.85 -16.45
CA ASP A 641 22.79 -7.53 -16.22
C ASP A 641 21.83 -7.55 -15.03
N GLY A 642 21.44 -8.75 -14.54
CA GLY A 642 20.49 -8.93 -13.45
C GLY A 642 19.09 -8.44 -13.77
N HIS A 643 18.75 -8.20 -15.02
CA HIS A 643 17.41 -7.84 -15.44
C HIS A 643 17.06 -8.37 -16.82
N ILE A 644 15.77 -8.47 -17.12
CA ILE A 644 15.27 -8.69 -18.47
C ILE A 644 14.28 -7.58 -18.86
N THR A 645 14.16 -7.34 -20.16
CA THR A 645 13.10 -6.47 -20.67
C THR A 645 11.96 -7.35 -21.19
N ASP A 646 10.76 -7.18 -20.65
CA ASP A 646 9.58 -7.91 -21.11
C ASP A 646 9.07 -7.37 -22.46
N ALA A 647 8.08 -8.04 -23.06
CA ALA A 647 7.52 -7.65 -24.34
C ALA A 647 6.79 -6.29 -24.29
N GLN A 648 6.46 -5.79 -23.10
CA GLN A 648 5.84 -4.47 -22.89
C GLN A 648 6.91 -3.37 -22.68
N GLY A 649 8.20 -3.70 -22.76
CA GLY A 649 9.30 -2.76 -22.55
C GLY A 649 9.65 -2.50 -21.08
N ARG A 650 9.05 -3.22 -20.12
CA ARG A 650 9.34 -3.06 -18.70
C ARG A 650 10.59 -3.83 -18.31
N LYS A 651 11.44 -3.22 -17.50
CA LYS A 651 12.60 -3.90 -16.90
C LYS A 651 12.16 -4.70 -15.69
N ILE A 652 12.43 -6.01 -15.69
CA ILE A 652 12.16 -6.93 -14.59
C ILE A 652 13.49 -7.25 -13.91
N ASP A 653 13.61 -6.92 -12.63
CA ASP A 653 14.85 -7.04 -11.85
C ASP A 653 14.98 -8.42 -11.20
N PHE A 654 16.15 -9.05 -11.39
CA PHE A 654 16.54 -10.35 -10.83
C PHE A 654 17.66 -10.24 -9.79
N LYS A 655 18.13 -9.02 -9.45
CA LYS A 655 19.28 -8.81 -8.55
C LYS A 655 19.08 -9.42 -7.16
N ASN A 656 17.85 -9.43 -6.70
CA ASN A 656 17.47 -9.97 -5.39
C ASN A 656 17.04 -11.44 -5.45
N THR A 657 17.20 -12.12 -6.58
CA THR A 657 16.84 -13.54 -6.75
C THR A 657 18.06 -14.44 -6.61
N ILE A 658 17.78 -15.71 -6.30
CA ILE A 658 18.76 -16.80 -6.37
C ILE A 658 18.35 -17.71 -7.52
N ILE A 659 19.24 -17.93 -8.46
CA ILE A 659 18.98 -18.72 -9.66
C ILE A 659 19.59 -20.11 -9.49
N ILE A 660 18.75 -21.13 -9.59
CA ILE A 660 19.15 -22.53 -9.56
C ILE A 660 18.69 -23.19 -10.86
N MET A 661 19.61 -23.83 -11.53
CA MET A 661 19.36 -24.65 -12.72
C MET A 661 19.66 -26.09 -12.38
N THR A 662 18.78 -27.04 -12.67
CA THR A 662 19.04 -28.46 -12.48
C THR A 662 19.23 -29.14 -13.84
N SER A 663 20.14 -30.10 -13.88
CA SER A 663 20.34 -30.94 -15.05
C SER A 663 20.64 -32.38 -14.63
N ASN A 664 20.22 -33.31 -15.46
CA ASN A 664 20.54 -34.74 -15.36
C ASN A 664 21.72 -35.13 -16.27
N ALA A 665 22.37 -34.16 -16.93
CA ALA A 665 23.52 -34.39 -17.79
C ALA A 665 24.64 -35.07 -17.00
N GLY A 666 25.25 -36.10 -17.55
CA GLY A 666 26.30 -36.88 -16.92
C GLY A 666 25.84 -37.86 -15.82
N ALA A 667 24.50 -38.01 -15.60
CA ALA A 667 23.95 -38.89 -14.59
C ALA A 667 24.42 -40.36 -14.76
N GLU A 668 24.54 -40.87 -15.99
CA GLU A 668 25.05 -42.21 -16.28
C GLU A 668 26.51 -42.42 -15.81
N ASN A 669 27.35 -41.38 -15.89
CA ASN A 669 28.73 -41.41 -15.43
C ASN A 669 28.83 -41.42 -13.90
N ILE A 670 27.78 -40.97 -13.20
CA ILE A 670 27.70 -40.97 -11.74
C ILE A 670 27.20 -42.33 -11.25
N ILE A 671 26.21 -42.95 -11.93
CA ILE A 671 25.60 -44.22 -11.55
C ILE A 671 26.49 -45.43 -11.86
N ALA A 672 27.17 -45.43 -12.98
CA ALA A 672 28.02 -46.57 -13.42
C ALA A 672 29.40 -46.07 -13.92
N PRO A 673 30.33 -45.77 -13.06
CA PRO A 673 31.67 -45.40 -13.45
C PRO A 673 32.37 -46.56 -14.20
N LYS A 674 32.45 -46.48 -15.55
CA LYS A 674 33.19 -47.46 -16.33
C LYS A 674 34.69 -47.34 -16.02
N ARG A 675 35.21 -48.22 -15.19
CA ARG A 675 36.66 -48.39 -14.99
C ARG A 675 37.23 -49.20 -16.16
N LEU A 676 38.05 -48.57 -16.97
CA LEU A 676 38.97 -49.25 -17.88
C LEU A 676 40.33 -49.31 -17.16
N GLY A 677 40.66 -50.48 -16.49
CA GLY A 677 41.96 -50.68 -15.89
C GLY A 677 41.95 -51.56 -14.64
N PHE A 678 42.86 -52.52 -14.56
CA PHE A 678 43.07 -53.45 -13.46
C PHE A 678 43.61 -52.76 -12.21
N GLY A 679 42.93 -52.91 -11.10
CA GLY A 679 43.39 -52.91 -9.72
C GLY A 679 44.28 -51.77 -9.21
N VAL A 680 43.78 -50.94 -8.34
CA VAL A 680 44.38 -50.46 -7.09
C VAL A 680 43.23 -49.90 -6.25
N ALA A 681 43.22 -50.22 -4.95
CA ALA A 681 42.31 -49.58 -3.99
C ALA A 681 42.67 -48.10 -3.93
N THR A 682 41.84 -47.26 -4.57
CA THR A 682 42.02 -45.82 -4.63
C THR A 682 41.11 -45.11 -3.65
N ASP A 683 41.68 -44.12 -2.99
CA ASP A 683 40.97 -43.19 -2.09
C ASP A 683 39.64 -42.72 -2.69
N ALA A 684 38.56 -42.76 -1.91
CA ALA A 684 37.23 -42.31 -2.28
C ALA A 684 37.21 -40.85 -2.83
N LYS A 685 38.18 -40.02 -2.45
CA LYS A 685 38.38 -38.67 -2.96
C LYS A 685 38.86 -38.61 -4.41
N ALA A 686 39.81 -39.55 -4.79
CA ALA A 686 40.33 -39.59 -6.16
C ALA A 686 39.26 -40.08 -7.16
N ASP A 687 38.43 -41.03 -6.75
CA ASP A 687 37.27 -41.51 -7.52
C ASP A 687 36.24 -40.40 -7.74
N HIS A 688 36.05 -39.54 -6.77
CA HIS A 688 35.13 -38.41 -6.84
C HIS A 688 35.63 -37.33 -7.82
N GLU A 689 36.91 -36.92 -7.75
CA GLU A 689 37.47 -35.94 -8.68
C GLU A 689 37.44 -36.45 -10.12
N PHE A 690 37.68 -37.72 -10.35
CA PHE A 690 37.60 -38.33 -11.67
C PHE A 690 36.17 -38.31 -12.23
N MET A 691 35.19 -38.66 -11.42
CA MET A 691 33.77 -38.61 -11.78
C MET A 691 33.33 -37.19 -12.09
N LYS A 692 33.71 -36.22 -11.24
CA LYS A 692 33.44 -34.79 -11.46
C LYS A 692 34.03 -34.29 -12.77
N GLY A 693 35.26 -34.71 -13.12
CA GLY A 693 35.90 -34.35 -14.40
C GLY A 693 35.09 -34.82 -15.62
N ARG A 694 34.59 -36.08 -15.59
CA ARG A 694 33.80 -36.66 -16.69
C ARG A 694 32.42 -35.97 -16.85
N VAL A 695 31.78 -35.70 -15.74
CA VAL A 695 30.49 -34.94 -15.76
C VAL A 695 30.71 -33.56 -16.33
N MET A 696 31.81 -32.88 -15.95
CA MET A 696 32.16 -31.57 -16.48
C MET A 696 32.47 -31.58 -17.97
N GLU A 697 33.10 -32.66 -18.50
CA GLU A 697 33.31 -32.81 -19.94
C GLU A 697 31.99 -32.89 -20.71
N GLU A 698 31.02 -33.63 -20.19
CA GLU A 698 29.70 -33.76 -20.80
C GLU A 698 28.93 -32.45 -20.76
N VAL A 699 28.97 -31.74 -19.63
CA VAL A 699 28.37 -30.41 -19.46
C VAL A 699 28.95 -29.40 -20.44
N LYS A 700 30.30 -29.42 -20.66
CA LYS A 700 30.95 -28.56 -21.66
C LYS A 700 30.54 -28.88 -23.10
N ARG A 701 30.07 -30.08 -23.38
CA ARG A 701 29.52 -30.45 -24.71
C ARG A 701 28.07 -29.94 -24.90
N LEU A 702 27.28 -29.94 -23.84
CA LEU A 702 25.88 -29.56 -23.88
C LEU A 702 25.67 -28.04 -23.82
N PHE A 703 26.46 -27.35 -23.02
CA PHE A 703 26.32 -25.92 -22.76
C PHE A 703 27.46 -25.12 -23.33
N LYS A 704 27.17 -23.96 -23.91
CA LYS A 704 28.18 -23.04 -24.42
C LYS A 704 29.13 -22.55 -23.32
N PRO A 705 30.43 -22.42 -23.58
CA PRO A 705 31.41 -21.94 -22.59
C PRO A 705 31.04 -20.57 -21.99
N GLU A 706 30.42 -19.68 -22.79
CA GLU A 706 29.95 -18.37 -22.39
C GLU A 706 28.92 -18.47 -21.26
N PHE A 707 27.99 -19.40 -21.36
CA PHE A 707 26.95 -19.63 -20.34
C PHE A 707 27.55 -20.20 -19.03
N LEU A 708 28.45 -21.20 -19.16
CA LEU A 708 29.08 -21.80 -17.98
C LEU A 708 29.93 -20.82 -17.17
N ASN A 709 30.61 -19.88 -17.87
CA ASN A 709 31.45 -18.87 -17.21
C ASN A 709 30.67 -17.79 -16.45
N ARG A 710 29.35 -17.69 -16.64
CA ARG A 710 28.47 -16.74 -15.93
C ARG A 710 27.83 -17.32 -14.67
N ILE A 711 27.94 -18.63 -14.50
CA ILE A 711 27.42 -19.36 -13.33
C ILE A 711 28.43 -19.25 -12.20
N ASP A 712 27.98 -18.88 -11.00
CA ASP A 712 28.86 -18.72 -9.84
C ASP A 712 29.46 -20.06 -9.37
N GLU A 713 28.64 -21.12 -9.32
CA GLU A 713 29.09 -22.45 -8.87
C GLU A 713 28.38 -23.57 -9.64
N ILE A 714 29.16 -24.54 -10.12
CA ILE A 714 28.63 -25.77 -10.72
C ILE A 714 28.82 -26.90 -9.70
N ILE A 715 27.73 -27.50 -9.27
CA ILE A 715 27.71 -28.43 -8.14
C ILE A 715 27.26 -29.82 -8.63
N VAL A 716 28.07 -30.83 -8.38
CA VAL A 716 27.77 -32.24 -8.70
C VAL A 716 27.25 -32.95 -7.46
N PHE A 717 26.01 -33.41 -7.55
CA PHE A 717 25.35 -34.18 -6.48
C PHE A 717 25.74 -35.64 -6.54
N HIS A 718 26.06 -36.20 -5.36
CA HIS A 718 26.44 -37.60 -5.22
C HIS A 718 25.23 -38.52 -5.12
N GLN A 719 25.45 -39.80 -5.44
CA GLN A 719 24.49 -40.87 -5.17
C GLN A 719 24.27 -41.02 -3.66
N LEU A 720 23.05 -41.27 -3.25
CA LEU A 720 22.66 -41.43 -1.85
C LEU A 720 23.05 -42.85 -1.37
N THR A 721 23.72 -42.95 -0.23
CA THR A 721 24.04 -44.23 0.44
C THR A 721 22.87 -44.69 1.30
N LYS A 722 22.87 -45.98 1.73
CA LYS A 722 21.85 -46.49 2.67
C LYS A 722 21.80 -45.70 3.99
N GLU A 723 22.93 -45.18 4.47
CA GLU A 723 22.99 -44.35 5.67
C GLU A 723 22.25 -43.00 5.45
N HIS A 724 22.46 -42.37 4.30
CA HIS A 724 21.74 -41.16 3.93
C HIS A 724 20.21 -41.39 3.83
N MET A 725 19.82 -42.61 3.34
CA MET A 725 18.39 -42.97 3.27
C MET A 725 17.73 -43.09 4.64
N LYS A 726 18.48 -43.53 5.71
CA LYS A 726 17.93 -43.49 7.08
C LYS A 726 17.61 -42.08 7.53
N GLY A 727 18.53 -41.14 7.34
CA GLY A 727 18.28 -39.74 7.68
C GLY A 727 17.11 -39.13 6.91
N ILE A 728 16.96 -39.47 5.60
CA ILE A 728 15.84 -38.98 4.76
C ILE A 728 14.51 -39.57 5.25
N ALA A 729 14.49 -40.87 5.57
CA ALA A 729 13.31 -41.55 6.13
C ALA A 729 12.85 -40.88 7.44
N ASP A 730 13.79 -40.56 8.35
CA ASP A 730 13.51 -39.87 9.60
C ASP A 730 12.88 -38.50 9.38
N ILE A 731 13.39 -37.70 8.41
CA ILE A 731 12.82 -36.38 8.07
C ILE A 731 11.39 -36.55 7.53
N MET A 732 11.15 -37.47 6.61
CA MET A 732 9.83 -37.74 6.05
C MET A 732 8.83 -38.20 7.12
N LEU A 733 9.23 -39.12 7.99
CA LEU A 733 8.41 -39.65 9.09
C LEU A 733 8.06 -38.56 10.11
N ARG A 734 9.01 -37.69 10.51
CA ARG A 734 8.71 -36.53 11.38
C ARG A 734 7.65 -35.60 10.76
N GLY A 735 7.68 -35.43 9.44
CA GLY A 735 6.64 -34.65 8.72
C GLY A 735 5.25 -35.28 8.84
N ILE A 736 5.16 -36.61 8.76
CA ILE A 736 3.91 -37.38 8.92
C ILE A 736 3.45 -37.35 10.39
N GLU A 737 4.36 -37.56 11.35
CA GLU A 737 4.09 -37.48 12.79
C GLU A 737 3.48 -36.12 13.16
N LYS A 738 4.07 -35.01 12.67
CA LYS A 738 3.58 -33.68 12.91
C LYS A 738 2.17 -33.48 12.33
N ARG A 739 1.93 -33.84 11.07
CA ARG A 739 0.61 -33.74 10.41
C ARG A 739 -0.45 -34.60 11.11
N SER A 740 -0.13 -35.84 11.48
CA SER A 740 -1.03 -36.73 12.22
C SER A 740 -1.42 -36.15 13.57
N LYS A 741 -0.46 -35.54 14.28
CA LYS A 741 -0.73 -34.89 15.56
C LYS A 741 -1.61 -33.64 15.43
N GLU A 742 -1.34 -32.78 14.44
CA GLU A 742 -2.06 -31.53 14.25
C GLU A 742 -3.47 -31.74 13.69
N GLN A 743 -3.64 -32.61 12.69
CA GLN A 743 -4.91 -32.79 12.00
C GLN A 743 -5.80 -33.86 12.61
N LEU A 744 -5.21 -34.99 13.04
CA LEU A 744 -5.94 -36.15 13.53
C LEU A 744 -5.89 -36.30 15.05
N GLY A 745 -4.98 -35.58 15.73
CA GLY A 745 -4.73 -35.68 17.15
C GLY A 745 -4.05 -37.04 17.52
N ILE A 746 -3.49 -37.78 16.55
CA ILE A 746 -2.83 -39.06 16.72
C ILE A 746 -1.32 -38.82 16.86
N THR A 747 -0.73 -39.29 17.95
CA THR A 747 0.74 -39.29 18.12
C THR A 747 1.31 -40.58 17.55
N LEU A 748 2.01 -40.48 16.42
CA LEU A 748 2.64 -41.58 15.74
C LEU A 748 4.06 -41.74 16.26
N THR A 749 4.52 -43.01 16.48
CA THR A 749 5.92 -43.34 16.78
C THR A 749 6.32 -44.53 15.92
N VAL A 750 7.37 -44.40 15.10
CA VAL A 750 7.81 -45.46 14.19
C VAL A 750 9.07 -46.10 14.74
N ASN A 751 9.06 -47.42 14.97
CA ASN A 751 10.21 -48.20 15.49
C ASN A 751 11.31 -48.38 14.43
N GLU A 752 12.55 -48.59 14.85
CA GLU A 752 13.69 -48.77 13.95
C GLU A 752 13.51 -49.96 12.97
N ALA A 753 12.89 -51.06 13.42
CA ALA A 753 12.58 -52.19 12.54
C ALA A 753 11.62 -51.85 11.41
N ALA A 754 10.61 -50.98 11.68
CA ALA A 754 9.70 -50.49 10.69
C ALA A 754 10.36 -49.50 9.71
N LYS A 755 11.31 -48.68 10.20
CA LYS A 755 12.11 -47.78 9.34
C LYS A 755 13.03 -48.58 8.40
N ASP A 756 13.73 -49.59 8.92
CA ASP A 756 14.60 -50.41 8.08
C ASP A 756 13.81 -51.16 6.99
N LEU A 757 12.59 -51.66 7.30
CA LEU A 757 11.72 -52.26 6.29
C LEU A 757 11.31 -51.25 5.19
N LEU A 758 10.97 -50.01 5.57
CA LEU A 758 10.60 -48.96 4.61
C LEU A 758 11.79 -48.61 3.70
N ILE A 759 12.98 -48.56 4.26
CA ILE A 759 14.23 -48.27 3.54
C ILE A 759 14.56 -49.39 2.57
N ASP A 760 14.54 -50.65 3.02
CA ASP A 760 14.90 -51.79 2.17
C ASP A 760 13.92 -51.96 0.98
N LYS A 761 12.62 -51.66 1.17
CA LYS A 761 11.64 -51.66 0.07
C LYS A 761 11.67 -50.43 -0.77
N GLY A 762 12.15 -49.30 -0.23
CA GLY A 762 12.17 -48.00 -0.88
C GLY A 762 13.52 -47.57 -1.46
N TYR A 763 14.59 -48.40 -1.30
CA TYR A 763 15.89 -48.10 -1.84
C TYR A 763 16.05 -48.59 -3.27
N ASP A 764 16.49 -47.67 -4.15
CA ASP A 764 16.85 -47.99 -5.54
C ASP A 764 18.06 -47.14 -5.94
N ASP A 765 19.13 -47.79 -6.34
CA ASP A 765 20.39 -47.13 -6.72
C ASP A 765 20.23 -46.16 -7.91
N LYS A 766 19.26 -46.38 -8.79
CA LYS A 766 19.05 -45.55 -9.99
C LYS A 766 18.15 -44.34 -9.75
N TYR A 767 17.17 -44.48 -8.85
CA TYR A 767 16.11 -43.49 -8.65
C TYR A 767 16.20 -42.71 -7.33
N GLY A 768 17.23 -42.99 -6.51
CA GLY A 768 17.51 -42.29 -5.26
C GLY A 768 16.38 -42.38 -4.23
N ALA A 769 15.99 -41.24 -3.64
CA ALA A 769 14.96 -41.17 -2.59
C ALA A 769 13.51 -41.12 -3.11
N ARG A 770 13.26 -41.04 -4.43
CA ARG A 770 11.88 -41.01 -4.99
C ARG A 770 11.06 -42.25 -4.66
N PRO A 771 11.58 -43.49 -4.80
CA PRO A 771 10.82 -44.69 -4.45
C PRO A 771 10.50 -44.76 -2.95
N LEU A 772 11.38 -44.27 -2.06
CA LEU A 772 11.15 -44.27 -0.62
C LEU A 772 9.88 -43.50 -0.24
N ARG A 773 9.65 -42.34 -0.85
CA ARG A 773 8.44 -41.55 -0.62
C ARG A 773 7.16 -42.31 -1.00
N ARG A 774 7.17 -43.02 -2.12
CA ARG A 774 6.04 -43.84 -2.56
C ARG A 774 5.82 -45.02 -1.62
N THR A 775 6.92 -45.65 -1.15
CA THR A 775 6.88 -46.75 -0.22
C THR A 775 6.31 -46.34 1.13
N ILE A 776 6.71 -45.18 1.65
CA ILE A 776 6.15 -44.62 2.88
C ILE A 776 4.65 -44.32 2.69
N GLN A 777 4.26 -43.74 1.58
CA GLN A 777 2.84 -43.44 1.28
C GLN A 777 2.03 -44.73 1.24
N SER A 778 2.42 -45.73 0.44
CA SER A 778 1.64 -46.99 0.25
C SER A 778 1.66 -47.93 1.48
N LEU A 779 2.76 -48.00 2.21
CA LEU A 779 2.87 -48.93 3.33
C LEU A 779 2.47 -48.33 4.68
N LEU A 780 2.64 -46.98 4.86
CA LEU A 780 2.35 -46.33 6.12
C LEU A 780 1.08 -45.47 6.03
N GLU A 781 1.01 -44.49 5.12
CA GLU A 781 -0.11 -43.53 5.07
C GLU A 781 -1.41 -44.21 4.64
N ASP A 782 -1.38 -45.04 3.57
CA ASP A 782 -2.59 -45.74 3.07
C ASP A 782 -3.11 -46.74 4.12
N LYS A 783 -2.24 -47.52 4.73
CA LYS A 783 -2.65 -48.47 5.78
C LYS A 783 -3.15 -47.76 7.02
N MET A 784 -2.50 -46.67 7.43
CA MET A 784 -2.97 -45.86 8.54
C MET A 784 -4.37 -45.27 8.26
N ALA A 785 -4.65 -44.88 7.03
CA ALA A 785 -5.97 -44.42 6.60
C ALA A 785 -7.03 -45.53 6.67
N GLU A 786 -6.70 -46.75 6.22
CA GLU A 786 -7.57 -47.94 6.36
C GLU A 786 -7.89 -48.24 7.83
N GLU A 787 -6.90 -48.26 8.71
CA GLU A 787 -7.08 -48.57 10.16
C GLU A 787 -7.90 -47.46 10.89
N ILE A 788 -7.82 -46.20 10.40
CA ILE A 788 -8.70 -45.10 10.88
C ILE A 788 -10.13 -45.27 10.42
N LEU A 789 -10.35 -45.66 9.15
CA LEU A 789 -11.67 -45.90 8.57
C LEU A 789 -12.36 -47.11 9.22
N ASP A 790 -11.59 -48.17 9.51
CA ASP A 790 -12.05 -49.35 10.27
C ASP A 790 -12.38 -49.07 11.73
N GLY A 791 -12.09 -47.84 12.21
CA GLY A 791 -12.38 -47.41 13.60
C GLY A 791 -11.43 -47.98 14.65
N LYS A 792 -10.34 -48.64 14.22
CA LYS A 792 -9.31 -49.18 15.11
C LYS A 792 -8.42 -48.07 15.70
N LEU A 793 -8.12 -47.05 14.93
CA LEU A 793 -7.39 -45.84 15.34
C LEU A 793 -8.35 -44.66 15.57
N LYS A 794 -8.48 -44.20 16.82
CA LYS A 794 -9.38 -43.12 17.22
C LYS A 794 -8.59 -41.85 17.53
N LYS A 795 -9.23 -40.67 17.41
CA LYS A 795 -8.60 -39.39 17.78
C LYS A 795 -8.07 -39.40 19.22
N GLY A 796 -6.84 -38.91 19.42
CA GLY A 796 -6.25 -38.76 20.74
C GLY A 796 -5.46 -39.97 21.28
N VAL A 797 -5.20 -41.00 20.45
CA VAL A 797 -4.39 -42.20 20.83
C VAL A 797 -2.94 -42.04 20.38
N ASN A 798 -2.05 -42.75 21.10
CA ASN A 798 -0.66 -42.93 20.71
C ASN A 798 -0.55 -44.26 19.96
N VAL A 799 -0.02 -44.21 18.76
CA VAL A 799 0.14 -45.35 17.85
C VAL A 799 1.63 -45.64 17.67
N GLU A 800 2.02 -46.84 17.93
CA GLU A 800 3.35 -47.34 17.63
C GLU A 800 3.30 -48.23 16.39
N VAL A 801 4.19 -47.96 15.44
CA VAL A 801 4.31 -48.72 14.21
C VAL A 801 5.53 -49.61 14.33
N ASP A 802 5.31 -50.90 14.21
CA ASP A 802 6.37 -51.91 14.26
C ASP A 802 6.36 -52.78 12.99
N CYS A 803 7.33 -53.65 12.86
CA CYS A 803 7.47 -54.58 11.75
C CYS A 803 7.33 -56.01 12.26
N GLU A 804 6.27 -56.72 11.82
CA GLU A 804 6.10 -58.16 12.06
C GLU A 804 5.96 -58.90 10.74
N GLU A 805 6.74 -59.95 10.53
CA GLU A 805 6.72 -60.78 9.31
C GLU A 805 6.83 -59.99 7.99
N GLY A 806 7.61 -58.87 7.99
CA GLY A 806 7.78 -58.02 6.78
C GLY A 806 6.57 -57.16 6.42
N LYS A 807 5.63 -56.98 7.38
CA LYS A 807 4.48 -56.07 7.25
C LYS A 807 4.50 -55.06 8.40
N LEU A 808 3.99 -53.86 8.13
CA LEU A 808 3.82 -52.85 9.20
C LEU A 808 2.57 -53.18 10.03
N THR A 809 2.71 -53.20 11.35
CA THR A 809 1.64 -53.38 12.33
C THR A 809 1.46 -52.13 13.17
N PHE A 810 0.20 -51.76 13.43
CA PHE A 810 -0.16 -50.55 14.19
C PHE A 810 -0.69 -50.96 15.57
N THR A 811 0.07 -50.65 16.61
CA THR A 811 -0.30 -50.98 18.01
C THR A 811 -0.71 -49.69 18.74
N VAL A 812 -1.90 -49.71 19.35
CA VAL A 812 -2.41 -48.59 20.14
C VAL A 812 -1.89 -48.68 21.58
N LYS A 813 -0.97 -47.77 21.95
CA LYS A 813 -0.58 -47.64 23.36
C LYS A 813 -1.63 -46.82 24.12
N LYS A 814 -2.36 -47.43 25.09
CA LYS A 814 -3.21 -46.71 26.03
C LYS A 814 -2.37 -45.66 26.76
N LYS A 815 -2.78 -44.40 26.80
CA LYS A 815 -2.17 -43.39 27.68
C LYS A 815 -2.08 -43.94 29.06
N ALA A 816 -0.86 -44.17 29.60
CA ALA A 816 -0.64 -44.45 31.01
C ALA A 816 -1.29 -43.29 31.79
N ALA A 817 -2.34 -43.62 32.55
CA ALA A 817 -3.01 -42.66 33.41
C ALA A 817 -1.96 -41.98 34.28
N ALA A 818 -1.80 -40.69 34.15
CA ALA A 818 -0.91 -39.91 35.00
C ALA A 818 -1.35 -40.12 36.45
N ARG A 819 -0.67 -41.02 37.19
CA ARG A 819 -0.81 -41.17 38.62
C ARG A 819 -0.53 -39.79 39.23
N LYS A 820 -1.59 -39.11 39.67
CA LYS A 820 -1.49 -38.00 40.58
C LYS A 820 -0.74 -38.49 41.81
N LYS A 821 0.54 -38.20 41.96
CA LYS A 821 1.23 -38.21 43.23
C LYS A 821 0.60 -37.14 44.11
N LYS A 822 -0.39 -37.54 44.92
CA LYS A 822 -0.78 -36.80 46.12
C LYS A 822 0.46 -36.82 47.02
N ALA A 823 1.13 -35.70 47.15
CA ALA A 823 2.09 -35.50 48.23
C ALA A 823 1.32 -35.51 49.53
N GLN A 824 1.49 -36.57 50.33
CA GLN A 824 1.25 -36.51 51.74
C GLN A 824 2.37 -35.67 52.38
N ALA A 825 1.96 -34.51 52.84
CA ALA A 825 2.69 -33.75 53.84
C ALA A 825 2.30 -34.37 55.17
N ALA A 826 3.26 -34.93 55.86
CA ALA A 826 3.21 -35.16 57.29
C ALA A 826 4.41 -34.51 57.93
N ASP A 827 4.08 -33.57 58.77
CA ASP A 827 4.72 -33.09 59.95
C ASP A 827 6.05 -33.70 60.34
N THR A 828 7.04 -32.87 60.57
CA THR A 828 7.80 -32.85 61.84
C THR A 828 8.45 -31.47 62.02
N ALA A 829 8.00 -30.82 63.06
CA ALA A 829 8.60 -29.63 63.61
C ALA A 829 9.97 -29.96 64.26
N SER A 830 10.93 -29.07 64.11
CA SER A 830 11.70 -28.60 65.27
C SER A 830 12.71 -27.52 64.84
N LYS A 831 12.74 -26.59 65.73
CA LYS A 831 13.35 -25.26 65.82
C LYS A 831 14.90 -25.22 65.78
N PRO A 832 15.47 -24.09 65.97
CA PRO A 832 16.53 -23.40 65.18
C PRO A 832 17.89 -23.39 65.90
N GLU A 833 18.96 -23.04 65.17
CA GLU A 833 20.08 -22.34 65.81
C GLU A 833 20.89 -21.51 64.80
N ALA A 834 21.31 -20.42 65.34
CA ALA A 834 21.95 -19.28 64.74
C ALA A 834 23.49 -19.47 64.54
N LYS A 835 24.05 -18.48 63.85
CA LYS A 835 25.46 -18.02 63.70
C LYS A 835 26.20 -18.54 62.48
N ALA A 836 26.62 -17.68 61.57
CA ALA A 836 27.46 -16.50 61.54
C ALA A 836 27.29 -15.77 60.23
#